data_8b4d98e9455f5e7b021bef62d5ed4437
#
_entry.id   8b4d98e9455f5e7b021bef62d5ed4437
#
_cell.length_a   1.000
_cell.length_b   1.000
_cell.length_c   1.000
_cell.angle_alpha   90.00
_cell.angle_beta   90.00
_cell.angle_gamma   90.00
#
_symmetry.space_group_name_H-M   'P 1'
#
loop_
_entity.id
_entity.type
_entity.pdbx_description
1 polymer ?
#
loop_
_entity_poly.entity_id
_entity_poly.type
_entity_poly.pdbx_seq_one_letter_code
_entity_poly.pdbx_strand_id
1 'polypeptide(L)'
;MIMKNNKSAFFAVAVSAMLGMGAIEANAQQTRYEGTVTIHQKDGTKTSFNESDLWRIENREDYVYAVTKQIQPQKYTDVDHVSFDWIAHEVGNISLNYKRDISADELKQAVKEMRTQLKNALRATCNLRGCAINGYPTANMYQLQNTLGPDCYVQYFCVPHSDFPYAAFALRSTYDLCKASIGSPGEGFRAMKYYMAPVLNTSKIDDMPEIKAIYLTLFNYAAIENVDLFGPLTYYDNKGNFDGSSFEYDRVKDIYYQVKADIDAAIECFKYYKDHRSEAYKKQIGSAIGNYVMLLSSYDIDYSDLSVWIRFANSLKLRMAIHMSKVEPATAKQWAEEAVAGGVIENEADEIGLFPSLLGGTHQLAEITGWNDIVMGASFINLLQNLDHPYMKYLFTKNSIALEKSKQAVSGTSAPATTSEGTVFIGMRNGVTPGEGQAASTNPYCGYSTLDRTYFSECNPPLYLMKVSEVNFLRAEGALRGWNMGGTAQSFYEQGIRTAYLEDRNSPIKEYVNYIDDYLKVDAPKGIAYVDPQGLTPDMPSVTKIGVKWNEGDSKETKLEKIITQKYIASFPYSYESWVDLRRTGYPKLFPILNTEHSDGTIKPGDPKVQTADNIMRRIPWVPDDSRTKEDINDTGIPALSEDTNNKPATDTQMQRLWWDVDAPNF
;
A
#
# COMPACT_ATOMS: atom_id res chain seq x y z
N MET A 1 -33.79 24.23 -22.53
CA MET A 1 -32.70 24.80 -21.74
C MET A 1 -31.87 23.61 -21.29
N ILE A 2 -30.69 23.41 -21.87
CA ILE A 2 -29.80 22.31 -21.48
C ILE A 2 -29.10 22.79 -20.22
N MET A 3 -29.52 22.30 -19.05
CA MET A 3 -28.71 22.51 -17.84
C MET A 3 -27.51 21.59 -17.89
N LYS A 4 -26.37 22.11 -18.31
CA LYS A 4 -25.07 21.52 -17.98
C LYS A 4 -24.85 21.65 -16.46
N ASN A 5 -24.54 20.56 -15.81
CA ASN A 5 -24.17 20.51 -14.40
C ASN A 5 -23.14 21.58 -14.07
N ASN A 6 -23.54 22.64 -13.39
CA ASN A 6 -22.63 23.58 -12.77
C ASN A 6 -22.50 23.21 -11.27
N LYS A 7 -21.92 22.06 -10.98
CA LYS A 7 -21.51 21.70 -9.60
C LYS A 7 -20.50 22.71 -9.03
N SER A 8 -19.74 23.41 -9.89
CA SER A 8 -18.75 24.41 -9.49
C SER A 8 -19.29 25.72 -8.91
N ALA A 9 -20.58 26.05 -9.13
CA ALA A 9 -21.13 27.32 -8.65
C ALA A 9 -21.63 27.27 -7.18
N PHE A 10 -21.91 26.07 -6.64
CA PHE A 10 -22.37 25.92 -5.26
C PHE A 10 -21.24 25.72 -4.25
N PHE A 11 -20.09 25.21 -4.67
CA PHE A 11 -18.89 25.11 -3.82
C PHE A 11 -18.37 26.51 -3.38
N ALA A 12 -18.56 27.53 -4.19
CA ALA A 12 -18.09 28.88 -3.89
C ALA A 12 -18.86 29.59 -2.78
N VAL A 13 -20.07 29.17 -2.45
CA VAL A 13 -20.89 29.81 -1.41
C VAL A 13 -20.69 29.20 -0.03
N ALA A 14 -20.36 27.91 0.05
CA ALA A 14 -20.08 27.25 1.32
C ALA A 14 -18.66 27.57 1.85
N VAL A 15 -17.69 27.79 0.96
CA VAL A 15 -16.30 28.11 1.33
C VAL A 15 -16.12 29.56 1.80
N SER A 16 -16.99 30.49 1.36
CA SER A 16 -16.88 31.91 1.76
C SER A 16 -17.33 32.22 3.19
N ALA A 17 -18.00 31.31 3.86
CA ALA A 17 -18.44 31.48 5.25
C ALA A 17 -17.43 30.98 6.31
N MET A 18 -16.32 30.29 5.91
CA MET A 18 -15.37 29.67 6.82
C MET A 18 -14.01 30.40 6.94
N LEU A 19 -13.82 31.55 6.33
CA LEU A 19 -12.56 32.32 6.39
C LEU A 19 -12.43 33.25 7.61
N GLY A 20 -13.16 33.00 8.67
CA GLY A 20 -13.22 33.92 9.83
C GLY A 20 -13.01 33.33 11.22
N MET A 21 -12.51 32.08 11.39
CA MET A 21 -12.22 31.59 12.73
C MET A 21 -10.92 30.76 12.77
N GLY A 22 -10.12 31.05 13.80
CA GLY A 22 -8.84 30.42 14.05
C GLY A 22 -8.94 28.91 14.32
N ALA A 23 -7.81 28.24 14.24
CA ALA A 23 -7.52 26.82 14.47
C ALA A 23 -8.75 25.95 14.78
N ILE A 24 -9.39 25.42 13.75
CA ILE A 24 -10.45 24.41 13.92
C ILE A 24 -9.73 23.08 14.11
N GLU A 25 -9.92 22.47 15.27
CA GLU A 25 -9.64 21.08 15.53
C GLU A 25 -10.25 20.24 14.40
N ALA A 26 -9.42 19.37 13.80
CA ALA A 26 -9.81 18.54 12.67
C ALA A 26 -10.75 17.42 13.11
N ASN A 27 -12.02 17.75 13.28
CA ASN A 27 -13.13 16.82 13.19
C ASN A 27 -13.87 17.13 11.88
N ALA A 28 -13.24 16.83 10.76
CA ALA A 28 -13.84 17.01 9.46
C ALA A 28 -14.86 15.89 9.20
N GLN A 29 -16.04 16.09 9.71
CA GLN A 29 -17.23 15.37 9.30
C GLN A 29 -17.52 15.79 7.86
N GLN A 30 -17.40 14.88 6.91
CA GLN A 30 -17.72 15.17 5.53
C GLN A 30 -19.22 15.06 5.33
N THR A 31 -19.84 16.11 4.82
CA THR A 31 -21.25 16.11 4.49
C THR A 31 -21.40 15.82 3.00
N ARG A 32 -22.07 14.72 2.69
CA ARG A 32 -22.49 14.36 1.34
C ARG A 32 -23.88 14.86 1.08
N TYR A 33 -24.11 15.33 -0.13
CA TYR A 33 -25.43 15.75 -0.56
C TYR A 33 -25.90 14.83 -1.67
N GLU A 34 -27.00 14.13 -1.42
CA GLU A 34 -27.73 13.41 -2.45
C GLU A 34 -28.95 14.23 -2.86
N GLY A 35 -29.11 14.39 -4.17
CA GLY A 35 -30.25 15.09 -4.74
C GLY A 35 -31.36 14.13 -5.14
N THR A 36 -32.59 14.46 -4.78
CA THR A 36 -33.80 13.82 -5.33
C THR A 36 -34.47 14.77 -6.29
N VAL A 37 -34.69 14.28 -7.52
CA VAL A 37 -35.44 14.99 -8.53
C VAL A 37 -36.86 14.44 -8.58
N THR A 38 -37.84 15.26 -8.33
CA THR A 38 -39.27 14.87 -8.35
C THR A 38 -40.02 15.57 -9.46
N ILE A 39 -40.65 14.79 -10.33
CA ILE A 39 -41.54 15.26 -11.36
C ILE A 39 -42.96 15.28 -10.76
N HIS A 40 -43.55 16.44 -10.68
CA HIS A 40 -44.92 16.66 -10.20
C HIS A 40 -45.87 16.83 -11.39
N GLN A 41 -46.87 15.95 -11.48
CA GLN A 41 -47.90 16.06 -12.52
C GLN A 41 -49.12 16.84 -12.01
N LYS A 42 -49.90 17.42 -12.92
CA LYS A 42 -51.06 18.25 -12.57
C LYS A 42 -52.17 17.49 -11.85
N ASP A 43 -52.22 16.19 -12.00
CA ASP A 43 -53.14 15.31 -11.29
C ASP A 43 -52.74 15.00 -9.84
N GLY A 44 -51.59 15.54 -9.39
CA GLY A 44 -51.01 15.31 -8.07
C GLY A 44 -50.07 14.12 -7.98
N THR A 45 -49.88 13.37 -9.08
CA THR A 45 -48.91 12.26 -9.13
C THR A 45 -47.46 12.79 -9.02
N LYS A 46 -46.65 12.11 -8.27
CA LYS A 46 -45.23 12.43 -8.09
C LYS A 46 -44.39 11.21 -8.44
N THR A 47 -43.34 11.42 -9.23
CA THR A 47 -42.30 10.43 -9.53
C THR A 47 -40.95 10.98 -9.16
N SER A 48 -40.29 10.33 -8.25
CA SER A 48 -38.97 10.75 -7.74
C SER A 48 -37.86 9.83 -8.23
N PHE A 49 -36.73 10.43 -8.52
CA PHE A 49 -35.50 9.77 -8.92
C PHE A 49 -34.35 10.31 -8.05
N ASN A 50 -33.41 9.48 -7.66
CA ASN A 50 -32.15 9.99 -7.19
C ASN A 50 -31.41 10.67 -8.35
N GLU A 51 -30.80 11.82 -8.12
CA GLU A 51 -30.02 12.53 -9.14
C GLU A 51 -28.95 11.62 -9.76
N SER A 52 -28.35 10.79 -8.92
CA SER A 52 -27.36 9.78 -9.30
C SER A 52 -27.86 8.76 -10.32
N ASP A 53 -29.17 8.49 -10.38
CA ASP A 53 -29.78 7.55 -11.32
C ASP A 53 -30.17 8.18 -12.64
N LEU A 54 -30.08 9.51 -12.72
CA LEU A 54 -30.45 10.27 -13.87
C LEU A 54 -29.25 10.69 -14.71
N TRP A 55 -29.29 10.44 -16.00
CA TRP A 55 -28.36 11.06 -16.94
C TRP A 55 -28.75 12.50 -17.24
N ARG A 56 -30.06 12.72 -17.45
CA ARG A 56 -30.60 14.05 -17.74
C ARG A 56 -32.09 14.10 -17.58
N ILE A 57 -32.60 15.32 -17.36
CA ILE A 57 -33.99 15.67 -17.54
C ILE A 57 -34.09 16.62 -18.71
N GLU A 58 -34.90 16.28 -19.69
CA GLU A 58 -35.22 17.14 -20.83
C GLU A 58 -36.63 17.71 -20.66
N ASN A 59 -36.71 19.03 -20.49
CA ASN A 59 -37.97 19.75 -20.47
C ASN A 59 -38.33 20.18 -21.91
N ARG A 60 -39.46 19.69 -22.42
CA ARG A 60 -40.03 20.03 -23.71
C ARG A 60 -41.37 20.74 -23.50
N GLU A 61 -41.87 21.44 -24.51
CA GLU A 61 -43.09 22.25 -24.36
C GLU A 61 -44.29 21.48 -23.77
N ASP A 62 -44.47 20.21 -24.14
CA ASP A 62 -45.62 19.40 -23.75
C ASP A 62 -45.28 18.21 -22.83
N TYR A 63 -44.01 17.98 -22.50
CA TYR A 63 -43.61 16.82 -21.70
C TYR A 63 -42.20 16.94 -21.10
N VAL A 64 -41.93 16.12 -20.07
CA VAL A 64 -40.59 15.94 -19.48
C VAL A 64 -40.10 14.53 -19.78
N TYR A 65 -38.86 14.41 -20.26
CA TYR A 65 -38.14 13.15 -20.33
C TYR A 65 -37.20 13.03 -19.18
N ALA A 66 -37.33 11.92 -18.43
CA ALA A 66 -36.30 11.46 -17.49
C ALA A 66 -35.52 10.32 -18.15
N VAL A 67 -34.24 10.53 -18.39
CA VAL A 67 -33.33 9.51 -18.94
C VAL A 67 -32.50 8.96 -17.79
N THR A 68 -32.77 7.70 -17.41
CA THR A 68 -32.09 7.04 -16.34
C THR A 68 -30.87 6.23 -16.87
N LYS A 69 -29.94 5.92 -16.00
CA LYS A 69 -28.72 5.12 -16.34
C LYS A 69 -29.05 3.65 -16.65
N GLN A 70 -30.22 3.15 -16.24
CA GLN A 70 -30.56 1.74 -16.32
C GLN A 70 -31.77 1.38 -17.19
N ILE A 71 -32.62 2.35 -17.56
CA ILE A 71 -33.90 2.08 -18.24
C ILE A 71 -34.09 3.06 -19.41
N GLN A 72 -34.88 2.65 -20.40
CA GLN A 72 -35.26 3.53 -21.53
C GLN A 72 -35.85 4.83 -21.03
N PRO A 73 -35.65 5.96 -21.77
CA PRO A 73 -36.18 7.25 -21.40
C PRO A 73 -37.69 7.20 -21.10
N GLN A 74 -38.06 7.71 -19.93
CA GLN A 74 -39.47 7.79 -19.52
C GLN A 74 -40.05 9.15 -19.87
N LYS A 75 -41.21 9.16 -20.49
CA LYS A 75 -41.92 10.36 -20.89
C LYS A 75 -43.05 10.70 -19.90
N TYR A 76 -43.04 11.90 -19.36
CA TYR A 76 -44.06 12.41 -18.46
C TYR A 76 -44.80 13.55 -19.14
N THR A 77 -46.14 13.41 -19.27
CA THR A 77 -47.04 14.43 -19.77
C THR A 77 -47.78 15.13 -18.62
N ASP A 78 -48.38 16.29 -18.89
CA ASP A 78 -49.13 17.03 -17.88
C ASP A 78 -48.32 17.38 -16.62
N VAL A 79 -47.04 17.68 -16.81
CA VAL A 79 -46.12 18.05 -15.73
C VAL A 79 -46.47 19.46 -15.26
N ASP A 80 -46.63 19.63 -13.96
CA ASP A 80 -46.82 20.92 -13.31
C ASP A 80 -45.47 21.60 -13.10
N HIS A 81 -44.58 20.93 -12.39
CA HIS A 81 -43.20 21.39 -12.17
C HIS A 81 -42.27 20.22 -11.87
N VAL A 82 -40.94 20.49 -11.85
CA VAL A 82 -39.89 19.58 -11.39
C VAL A 82 -39.23 20.23 -10.18
N SER A 83 -39.20 19.54 -9.04
CA SER A 83 -38.50 19.98 -7.84
C SER A 83 -37.17 19.21 -7.62
N PHE A 84 -36.27 19.86 -6.94
CA PHE A 84 -34.97 19.31 -6.55
C PHE A 84 -34.83 19.44 -5.03
N ASP A 85 -34.78 18.31 -4.35
CA ASP A 85 -34.60 18.26 -2.91
C ASP A 85 -33.23 17.63 -2.61
N TRP A 86 -32.45 18.28 -1.76
CA TRP A 86 -31.15 17.84 -1.36
C TRP A 86 -31.17 17.24 0.04
N ILE A 87 -30.68 16.03 0.17
CA ILE A 87 -30.52 15.35 1.47
C ILE A 87 -29.04 15.35 1.82
N ALA A 88 -28.70 15.85 3.00
CA ALA A 88 -27.36 15.83 3.53
C ALA A 88 -27.11 14.52 4.28
N HIS A 89 -26.05 13.80 3.90
CA HIS A 89 -25.58 12.60 4.59
C HIS A 89 -24.21 12.86 5.21
N GLU A 90 -24.07 12.55 6.49
CA GLU A 90 -22.78 12.59 7.16
C GLU A 90 -22.10 11.24 7.01
N VAL A 91 -20.93 11.20 6.38
CA VAL A 91 -20.19 9.97 6.09
C VAL A 91 -18.78 9.99 6.69
N GLY A 92 -18.26 8.82 6.99
CA GLY A 92 -16.86 8.64 7.42
C GLY A 92 -16.56 8.92 8.88
N ASN A 93 -17.53 9.33 9.69
CA ASN A 93 -17.30 9.52 11.12
C ASN A 93 -17.54 8.21 11.89
N ILE A 94 -16.47 7.57 12.35
CA ILE A 94 -16.52 6.36 13.17
C ILE A 94 -16.20 6.73 14.62
N SER A 95 -17.22 6.85 15.47
CA SER A 95 -17.03 7.10 16.89
C SER A 95 -16.70 5.81 17.66
N LEU A 96 -15.84 5.92 18.67
CA LEU A 96 -15.50 4.84 19.61
C LEU A 96 -16.09 5.14 20.98
N ASN A 97 -17.25 4.55 21.31
CA ASN A 97 -17.93 4.75 22.59
C ASN A 97 -17.34 3.89 23.71
N TYR A 98 -16.01 3.89 23.86
CA TYR A 98 -15.28 3.00 24.76
C TYR A 98 -15.47 3.25 26.26
N LYS A 99 -15.95 4.44 26.65
CA LYS A 99 -16.22 4.76 28.07
C LYS A 99 -17.52 4.18 28.62
N ARG A 100 -18.32 3.57 27.74
CA ARG A 100 -19.55 2.89 28.14
C ARG A 100 -19.22 1.70 29.04
N ASP A 101 -20.01 1.51 30.10
CA ASP A 101 -19.92 0.32 30.91
C ASP A 101 -20.53 -0.87 30.18
N ILE A 102 -19.73 -1.91 29.96
CA ILE A 102 -20.10 -3.13 29.23
C ILE A 102 -19.59 -4.32 30.04
N SER A 103 -20.50 -5.19 30.42
CA SER A 103 -20.15 -6.41 31.16
C SER A 103 -19.50 -7.46 30.24
N ALA A 104 -18.80 -8.41 30.83
CA ALA A 104 -18.22 -9.55 30.09
C ALA A 104 -19.27 -10.40 29.38
N ASP A 105 -20.49 -10.52 29.97
CA ASP A 105 -21.58 -11.29 29.35
C ASP A 105 -22.21 -10.54 28.16
N GLU A 106 -22.39 -9.23 28.26
CA GLU A 106 -22.84 -8.39 27.15
C GLU A 106 -21.84 -8.47 25.96
N LEU A 107 -20.54 -8.33 26.22
CA LEU A 107 -19.49 -8.50 25.22
C LEU A 107 -19.55 -9.88 24.58
N LYS A 108 -19.65 -10.94 25.39
CA LYS A 108 -19.74 -12.33 24.89
C LYS A 108 -20.95 -12.53 23.98
N GLN A 109 -22.08 -11.94 24.34
CA GLN A 109 -23.30 -12.02 23.52
C GLN A 109 -23.13 -11.24 22.20
N ALA A 110 -22.55 -10.03 22.23
CA ALA A 110 -22.28 -9.23 21.06
C ALA A 110 -21.34 -9.94 20.07
N VAL A 111 -20.24 -10.54 20.56
CA VAL A 111 -19.32 -11.34 19.74
C VAL A 111 -20.05 -12.53 19.08
N LYS A 112 -20.92 -13.21 19.83
CA LYS A 112 -21.71 -14.33 19.30
C LYS A 112 -22.66 -13.88 18.20
N GLU A 113 -23.36 -12.77 18.37
CA GLU A 113 -24.30 -12.21 17.40
C GLU A 113 -23.61 -11.73 16.13
N MET A 114 -22.42 -11.13 16.26
CA MET A 114 -21.64 -10.60 15.14
C MET A 114 -20.64 -11.60 14.52
N ARG A 115 -20.67 -12.87 14.91
CA ARG A 115 -19.66 -13.86 14.48
C ARG A 115 -19.39 -13.88 12.96
N THR A 116 -20.42 -13.74 12.14
CA THR A 116 -20.29 -13.76 10.69
C THR A 116 -19.62 -12.49 10.18
N GLN A 117 -20.02 -11.33 10.71
CA GLN A 117 -19.46 -10.03 10.32
C GLN A 117 -17.99 -9.91 10.74
N LEU A 118 -17.65 -10.37 11.95
CA LEU A 118 -16.26 -10.39 12.44
C LEU A 118 -15.35 -11.28 11.57
N LYS A 119 -15.88 -12.43 11.09
CA LYS A 119 -15.16 -13.26 10.11
C LYS A 119 -14.96 -12.54 8.77
N ASN A 120 -15.91 -11.73 8.34
CA ASN A 120 -15.76 -10.94 7.12
C ASN A 120 -14.69 -9.86 7.28
N ALA A 121 -14.64 -9.18 8.44
CA ALA A 121 -13.57 -8.21 8.72
C ALA A 121 -12.17 -8.86 8.71
N LEU A 122 -12.03 -10.06 9.28
CA LEU A 122 -10.79 -10.84 9.19
C LEU A 122 -10.40 -11.14 7.73
N ARG A 123 -11.36 -11.50 6.89
CA ARG A 123 -11.11 -11.74 5.45
C ARG A 123 -10.57 -10.50 4.74
N ALA A 124 -11.13 -9.32 5.05
CA ALA A 124 -10.63 -8.05 4.51
C ALA A 124 -9.16 -7.84 4.87
N THR A 125 -8.80 -8.12 6.12
CA THR A 125 -7.40 -8.02 6.59
C THR A 125 -6.48 -8.99 5.86
N CYS A 126 -6.90 -10.24 5.66
CA CYS A 126 -6.12 -11.24 4.92
C CYS A 126 -5.86 -10.80 3.47
N ASN A 127 -6.83 -10.12 2.85
CA ASN A 127 -6.70 -9.64 1.47
C ASN A 127 -5.58 -8.60 1.29
N LEU A 128 -5.18 -7.88 2.34
CA LEU A 128 -4.04 -6.95 2.30
C LEU A 128 -2.72 -7.61 1.88
N ARG A 129 -2.62 -8.91 2.03
CA ARG A 129 -1.41 -9.68 1.67
C ARG A 129 -1.71 -10.79 0.67
N GLY A 130 -2.62 -10.52 -0.28
CA GLY A 130 -2.90 -11.43 -1.37
C GLY A 130 -3.55 -12.75 -0.94
N CYS A 131 -4.32 -12.74 0.14
CA CYS A 131 -5.14 -13.90 0.51
C CYS A 131 -6.55 -13.75 -0.09
N ALA A 132 -7.15 -14.86 -0.49
CA ALA A 132 -8.53 -14.90 -0.97
C ALA A 132 -9.53 -14.53 0.14
N ILE A 133 -10.77 -14.25 -0.26
CA ILE A 133 -11.88 -13.88 0.64
C ILE A 133 -12.10 -14.89 1.78
N ASN A 134 -11.77 -16.16 1.59
CA ASN A 134 -11.84 -17.18 2.65
C ASN A 134 -10.65 -17.13 3.64
N GLY A 135 -9.69 -16.23 3.42
CA GLY A 135 -8.47 -16.07 4.21
C GLY A 135 -7.29 -16.92 3.75
N TYR A 136 -7.49 -17.83 2.78
CA TYR A 136 -6.43 -18.71 2.30
C TYR A 136 -5.40 -17.92 1.45
N PRO A 137 -4.09 -18.11 1.67
CA PRO A 137 -3.05 -17.52 0.82
C PRO A 137 -3.22 -17.95 -0.64
N THR A 138 -3.25 -17.00 -1.54
CA THR A 138 -3.50 -17.24 -2.97
C THR A 138 -2.41 -16.59 -3.81
N ALA A 139 -1.63 -17.41 -4.50
CA ALA A 139 -0.49 -16.94 -5.29
C ALA A 139 -0.90 -15.91 -6.34
N ASN A 140 -1.98 -16.12 -7.07
CA ASN A 140 -2.50 -15.17 -8.06
C ASN A 140 -2.81 -13.80 -7.44
N MET A 141 -3.53 -13.75 -6.31
CA MET A 141 -3.86 -12.47 -5.65
C MET A 141 -2.59 -11.73 -5.19
N TYR A 142 -1.64 -12.45 -4.60
CA TYR A 142 -0.36 -11.89 -4.19
C TYR A 142 0.44 -11.38 -5.39
N GLN A 143 0.48 -12.15 -6.47
CA GLN A 143 1.17 -11.78 -7.70
C GLN A 143 0.64 -10.47 -8.27
N LEU A 144 -0.68 -10.34 -8.39
CA LEU A 144 -1.32 -9.13 -8.90
C LEU A 144 -1.11 -7.91 -8.00
N GLN A 145 -1.09 -8.10 -6.69
CA GLN A 145 -0.92 -7.00 -5.73
C GLN A 145 0.55 -6.58 -5.56
N ASN A 146 1.51 -7.49 -5.69
CA ASN A 146 2.90 -7.27 -5.31
C ASN A 146 3.87 -7.52 -6.46
N THR A 147 4.07 -8.78 -6.89
CA THR A 147 5.20 -9.16 -7.74
C THR A 147 5.18 -8.60 -9.16
N LEU A 148 3.99 -8.33 -9.71
CA LEU A 148 3.81 -7.71 -11.03
C LEU A 148 3.60 -6.18 -10.97
N GLY A 149 3.76 -5.58 -9.82
CA GLY A 149 3.62 -4.16 -9.58
C GLY A 149 4.76 -3.61 -8.72
N PRO A 150 4.49 -3.25 -7.46
CA PRO A 150 5.45 -2.55 -6.60
C PRO A 150 6.80 -3.25 -6.47
N ASP A 151 6.86 -4.58 -6.47
CA ASP A 151 8.12 -5.33 -6.38
C ASP A 151 9.00 -5.12 -7.62
N CYS A 152 8.39 -4.94 -8.81
CA CYS A 152 9.10 -4.57 -10.02
C CYS A 152 9.50 -3.08 -10.02
N TYR A 153 8.68 -2.18 -9.45
CA TYR A 153 8.99 -0.75 -9.40
C TYR A 153 10.24 -0.44 -8.57
N VAL A 154 10.47 -1.23 -7.53
CA VAL A 154 11.69 -1.16 -6.71
C VAL A 154 12.79 -2.12 -7.18
N GLN A 155 12.60 -2.81 -8.29
CA GLN A 155 13.57 -3.72 -8.89
C GLN A 155 14.00 -4.90 -7.98
N TYR A 156 13.11 -5.37 -7.08
CA TYR A 156 13.31 -6.65 -6.42
C TYR A 156 13.21 -7.79 -7.43
N PHE A 157 12.21 -7.69 -8.32
CA PHE A 157 11.96 -8.64 -9.38
C PHE A 157 11.95 -7.99 -10.76
N CYS A 158 12.07 -8.86 -11.75
CA CYS A 158 11.82 -8.54 -13.15
C CYS A 158 11.00 -9.68 -13.78
N VAL A 159 10.15 -9.36 -14.73
CA VAL A 159 9.34 -10.35 -15.47
C VAL A 159 10.09 -10.83 -16.71
N PRO A 160 10.38 -12.14 -16.83
CA PRO A 160 11.23 -12.66 -17.89
C PRO A 160 10.50 -12.98 -19.19
N HIS A 161 9.15 -13.09 -19.19
CA HIS A 161 8.38 -13.52 -20.37
C HIS A 161 7.28 -12.53 -20.78
N SER A 162 6.77 -12.69 -21.99
CA SER A 162 5.89 -11.73 -22.66
C SER A 162 4.43 -11.73 -22.16
N ASP A 163 4.03 -12.65 -21.30
CA ASP A 163 2.65 -12.69 -20.80
C ASP A 163 2.31 -11.49 -19.89
N PHE A 164 3.33 -10.86 -19.28
CA PHE A 164 3.20 -9.67 -18.45
C PHE A 164 4.14 -8.54 -18.91
N PRO A 165 4.06 -8.08 -20.18
CA PRO A 165 5.08 -7.21 -20.77
C PRO A 165 5.23 -5.86 -20.08
N TYR A 166 4.18 -5.34 -19.48
CA TYR A 166 4.21 -4.03 -18.81
C TYR A 166 4.86 -4.05 -17.44
N ALA A 167 4.79 -5.17 -16.73
CA ALA A 167 5.49 -5.33 -15.45
C ALA A 167 7.01 -5.37 -15.66
N ALA A 168 7.50 -5.89 -16.79
CA ALA A 168 8.93 -5.89 -17.14
C ALA A 168 9.52 -4.49 -17.24
N PHE A 169 8.73 -3.51 -17.64
CA PHE A 169 9.19 -2.12 -17.77
C PHE A 169 9.21 -1.35 -16.43
N ALA A 170 8.69 -1.93 -15.35
CA ALA A 170 8.63 -1.31 -14.03
C ALA A 170 7.99 0.11 -14.02
N LEU A 171 7.11 0.40 -14.97
CA LEU A 171 6.48 1.70 -15.15
C LEU A 171 4.97 1.65 -15.37
N ARG A 172 4.41 0.47 -15.49
CA ARG A 172 2.99 0.34 -15.78
C ARG A 172 2.49 -1.01 -15.29
N SER A 173 1.32 -1.01 -14.68
CA SER A 173 0.59 -2.23 -14.37
C SER A 173 -0.64 -2.29 -15.27
N THR A 174 -0.95 -3.47 -15.80
CA THR A 174 -2.12 -3.71 -16.66
C THR A 174 -3.20 -4.52 -15.98
N TYR A 175 -2.99 -4.86 -14.70
CA TYR A 175 -3.87 -5.75 -14.00
C TYR A 175 -5.04 -5.05 -13.31
N ASP A 176 -6.01 -5.86 -12.93
CA ASP A 176 -7.23 -5.45 -12.23
C ASP A 176 -6.96 -4.75 -10.90
N LEU A 177 -5.80 -4.96 -10.30
CA LEU A 177 -5.41 -4.23 -9.10
C LEU A 177 -5.36 -2.71 -9.31
N CYS A 178 -5.16 -2.26 -10.57
CA CYS A 178 -5.16 -0.86 -10.94
C CYS A 178 -6.54 -0.33 -11.29
N LYS A 179 -7.56 -1.19 -11.40
CA LYS A 179 -8.92 -0.76 -11.67
C LYS A 179 -9.49 -0.03 -10.47
N ALA A 180 -10.02 1.15 -10.73
CA ALA A 180 -10.87 1.84 -9.80
C ALA A 180 -12.28 1.24 -9.91
N SER A 181 -12.66 0.35 -9.03
CA SER A 181 -14.03 -0.10 -8.92
C SER A 181 -14.87 0.94 -8.17
N ILE A 182 -16.20 0.78 -8.19
CA ILE A 182 -17.12 1.73 -7.54
C ILE A 182 -16.65 2.05 -6.12
N GLY A 183 -16.16 3.28 -5.93
CA GLY A 183 -15.73 3.81 -4.67
C GLY A 183 -14.43 3.24 -4.10
N SER A 184 -13.58 2.55 -4.89
CA SER A 184 -12.37 1.97 -4.34
C SER A 184 -11.34 1.65 -5.42
N PRO A 185 -10.18 2.31 -5.45
CA PRO A 185 -9.05 1.87 -6.22
C PRO A 185 -8.33 0.73 -5.48
N GLY A 186 -7.88 -0.27 -6.22
CA GLY A 186 -7.08 -1.38 -5.71
C GLY A 186 -7.84 -2.44 -4.89
N GLU A 187 -7.39 -3.68 -5.01
CA GLU A 187 -8.07 -4.83 -4.39
C GLU A 187 -8.03 -4.81 -2.87
N GLY A 188 -6.91 -4.39 -2.26
CA GLY A 188 -6.78 -4.33 -0.80
C GLY A 188 -7.79 -3.39 -0.16
N PHE A 189 -7.95 -2.19 -0.71
CA PHE A 189 -8.90 -1.21 -0.18
C PHE A 189 -10.35 -1.59 -0.51
N ARG A 190 -10.58 -2.21 -1.67
CA ARG A 190 -11.88 -2.77 -2.05
C ARG A 190 -12.38 -3.81 -1.04
N ALA A 191 -11.51 -4.69 -0.55
CA ALA A 191 -11.87 -5.64 0.49
C ALA A 191 -12.26 -4.94 1.81
N MET A 192 -11.58 -3.85 2.17
CA MET A 192 -11.95 -3.03 3.33
C MET A 192 -13.36 -2.44 3.17
N LYS A 193 -13.68 -1.89 2.01
CA LYS A 193 -15.03 -1.39 1.69
C LYS A 193 -16.11 -2.46 1.87
N TYR A 194 -15.93 -3.62 1.25
CA TYR A 194 -16.99 -4.63 1.19
C TYR A 194 -17.15 -5.45 2.48
N TYR A 195 -16.10 -5.60 3.27
CA TYR A 195 -16.12 -6.53 4.40
C TYR A 195 -15.87 -5.87 5.76
N MET A 196 -15.09 -4.81 5.83
CA MET A 196 -14.77 -4.15 7.10
C MET A 196 -15.64 -2.94 7.37
N ALA A 197 -15.86 -2.06 6.40
CA ALA A 197 -16.69 -0.87 6.58
C ALA A 197 -18.13 -1.20 7.04
N PRO A 198 -18.83 -2.21 6.50
CA PRO A 198 -20.14 -2.61 7.04
C PRO A 198 -20.10 -3.01 8.52
N VAL A 199 -19.00 -3.60 8.98
CA VAL A 199 -18.84 -3.97 10.40
C VAL A 199 -18.63 -2.74 11.27
N LEU A 200 -17.80 -1.82 10.83
CA LEU A 200 -17.50 -0.57 11.54
C LEU A 200 -18.74 0.33 11.73
N ASN A 201 -19.71 0.23 10.82
CA ASN A 201 -20.91 1.09 10.80
C ASN A 201 -22.16 0.44 11.42
N THR A 202 -22.08 -0.80 11.90
CA THR A 202 -23.23 -1.39 12.62
C THR A 202 -23.25 -0.92 14.09
N SER A 203 -24.44 -0.65 14.64
CA SER A 203 -24.59 -0.30 16.04
C SER A 203 -24.13 -1.40 17.01
N LYS A 204 -24.12 -2.65 16.57
CA LYS A 204 -23.70 -3.79 17.40
C LYS A 204 -22.19 -3.82 17.68
N ILE A 205 -21.35 -3.24 16.82
CA ILE A 205 -19.89 -3.16 17.07
C ILE A 205 -19.58 -2.23 18.25
N ASP A 206 -20.49 -1.33 18.62
CA ASP A 206 -20.34 -0.43 19.76
C ASP A 206 -20.40 -1.17 21.11
N ASP A 207 -20.89 -2.42 21.12
CA ASP A 207 -20.83 -3.31 22.28
C ASP A 207 -19.46 -3.99 22.45
N MET A 208 -18.52 -3.75 21.54
CA MET A 208 -17.13 -4.23 21.56
C MET A 208 -16.16 -3.17 21.04
N PRO A 209 -16.05 -2.02 21.72
CA PRO A 209 -15.33 -0.85 21.21
C PRO A 209 -13.85 -1.12 20.95
N GLU A 210 -13.22 -2.03 21.68
CA GLU A 210 -11.83 -2.41 21.49
C GLU A 210 -11.63 -3.16 20.17
N ILE A 211 -12.55 -4.05 19.79
CA ILE A 211 -12.54 -4.74 18.49
C ILE A 211 -12.79 -3.72 17.36
N LYS A 212 -13.74 -2.80 17.57
CA LYS A 212 -13.99 -1.69 16.64
C LYS A 212 -12.75 -0.83 16.43
N ALA A 213 -12.01 -0.51 17.49
CA ALA A 213 -10.78 0.26 17.43
C ALA A 213 -9.67 -0.48 16.64
N ILE A 214 -9.54 -1.80 16.83
CA ILE A 214 -8.61 -2.62 16.05
C ILE A 214 -8.97 -2.58 14.56
N TYR A 215 -10.24 -2.81 14.23
CA TYR A 215 -10.68 -2.80 12.83
C TYR A 215 -10.56 -1.42 12.19
N LEU A 216 -10.82 -0.34 12.94
CA LEU A 216 -10.58 1.02 12.46
C LEU A 216 -9.10 1.27 12.18
N THR A 217 -8.21 0.79 13.04
CA THR A 217 -6.75 0.87 12.83
C THR A 217 -6.33 0.11 11.58
N LEU A 218 -6.87 -1.09 11.34
CA LEU A 218 -6.57 -1.90 10.14
C LEU A 218 -7.16 -1.30 8.86
N PHE A 219 -8.36 -0.72 8.93
CA PHE A 219 -8.94 0.03 7.81
C PHE A 219 -8.05 1.21 7.41
N ASN A 220 -7.59 1.97 8.40
CA ASN A 220 -6.71 3.11 8.21
C ASN A 220 -5.32 2.71 7.73
N TYR A 221 -4.78 1.58 8.20
CA TYR A 221 -3.55 1.01 7.66
C TYR A 221 -3.68 0.72 6.15
N ALA A 222 -4.77 0.07 5.74
CA ALA A 222 -5.06 -0.20 4.34
C ALA A 222 -5.22 1.09 3.52
N ALA A 223 -5.86 2.11 4.08
CA ALA A 223 -6.03 3.40 3.43
C ALA A 223 -4.67 4.06 3.16
N ILE A 224 -3.75 4.08 4.14
CA ILE A 224 -2.41 4.64 3.95
C ILE A 224 -1.63 3.89 2.86
N GLU A 225 -1.61 2.55 2.89
CA GLU A 225 -0.94 1.80 1.80
C GLU A 225 -1.52 2.17 0.43
N ASN A 226 -2.84 2.32 0.32
CA ASN A 226 -3.48 2.61 -0.96
C ASN A 226 -3.32 4.07 -1.42
N VAL A 227 -3.39 5.07 -0.53
CA VAL A 227 -3.09 6.46 -0.93
C VAL A 227 -1.64 6.62 -1.37
N ASP A 228 -0.73 5.84 -0.80
CA ASP A 228 0.68 5.85 -1.18
C ASP A 228 0.94 5.17 -2.53
N LEU A 229 0.03 4.28 -2.98
CA LEU A 229 0.08 3.65 -4.29
C LEU A 229 -0.62 4.50 -5.36
N PHE A 230 -1.83 4.96 -5.10
CA PHE A 230 -2.75 5.53 -6.10
C PHE A 230 -2.91 7.06 -6.01
N GLY A 231 -2.67 7.66 -4.84
CA GLY A 231 -3.03 9.04 -4.54
C GLY A 231 -4.43 9.14 -3.93
N PRO A 232 -5.23 10.17 -4.26
CA PRO A 232 -6.57 10.36 -3.69
C PRO A 232 -7.44 9.11 -3.74
N LEU A 233 -8.17 8.85 -2.67
CA LEU A 233 -9.08 7.71 -2.51
C LEU A 233 -10.49 8.20 -2.16
N THR A 234 -11.48 7.37 -2.39
CA THR A 234 -12.85 7.54 -1.91
C THR A 234 -12.96 7.12 -0.43
N TYR A 235 -12.11 7.73 0.42
CA TYR A 235 -11.85 7.27 1.78
C TYR A 235 -13.04 7.42 2.71
N TYR A 236 -13.61 8.64 2.79
CA TYR A 236 -14.72 8.91 3.71
C TYR A 236 -15.96 8.12 3.34
N ASP A 237 -16.29 8.04 2.05
CA ASP A 237 -17.42 7.28 1.56
C ASP A 237 -17.30 5.80 1.89
N ASN A 238 -16.13 5.22 1.64
CA ASN A 238 -15.88 3.81 1.93
C ASN A 238 -15.87 3.53 3.43
N LYS A 239 -15.24 4.39 4.21
CA LYS A 239 -15.19 4.28 5.67
C LYS A 239 -16.59 4.38 6.29
N GLY A 240 -17.43 5.27 5.77
CA GLY A 240 -18.81 5.45 6.18
C GLY A 240 -19.78 4.41 5.64
N ASN A 241 -19.30 3.40 4.90
CA ASN A 241 -20.15 2.40 4.24
C ASN A 241 -21.20 3.02 3.31
N PHE A 242 -20.84 4.11 2.64
CA PHE A 242 -21.71 4.75 1.67
C PHE A 242 -21.94 3.83 0.46
N ASP A 243 -23.18 3.69 0.03
CA ASP A 243 -23.60 2.83 -1.09
C ASP A 243 -24.27 3.60 -2.24
N GLY A 244 -24.05 4.92 -2.25
CA GLY A 244 -24.49 5.80 -3.32
C GLY A 244 -23.91 5.45 -4.69
N SER A 245 -24.35 6.16 -5.71
CA SER A 245 -23.96 5.90 -7.09
C SER A 245 -22.78 6.74 -7.58
N SER A 246 -22.36 7.76 -6.85
CA SER A 246 -21.20 8.62 -7.14
C SER A 246 -20.35 8.76 -5.89
N PHE A 247 -19.04 8.60 -6.04
CA PHE A 247 -18.09 8.63 -4.94
C PHE A 247 -17.12 9.80 -5.11
N GLU A 248 -16.78 10.48 -4.01
CA GLU A 248 -15.77 11.52 -4.01
C GLU A 248 -14.41 10.99 -3.62
N TYR A 249 -13.40 11.42 -4.37
CA TYR A 249 -12.01 11.17 -4.03
C TYR A 249 -11.51 12.24 -3.06
N ASP A 250 -11.00 11.80 -1.93
CA ASP A 250 -10.46 12.65 -0.88
C ASP A 250 -8.97 12.85 -1.08
N ARG A 251 -8.45 14.04 -0.74
CA ARG A 251 -7.03 14.36 -0.88
C ARG A 251 -6.16 13.50 0.04
N VAL A 252 -4.98 13.13 -0.42
CA VAL A 252 -4.00 12.38 0.37
C VAL A 252 -3.72 13.05 1.71
N LYS A 253 -3.54 14.38 1.70
CA LYS A 253 -3.36 15.17 2.91
C LYS A 253 -4.49 14.98 3.91
N ASP A 254 -5.74 15.13 3.48
CA ASP A 254 -6.90 15.04 4.38
C ASP A 254 -7.05 13.63 4.96
N ILE A 255 -6.79 12.60 4.15
CA ILE A 255 -6.78 11.21 4.62
C ILE A 255 -5.71 10.99 5.68
N TYR A 256 -4.49 11.50 5.49
CA TYR A 256 -3.41 11.39 6.48
C TYR A 256 -3.81 11.99 7.83
N TYR A 257 -4.42 13.19 7.82
CA TYR A 257 -4.88 13.85 9.04
C TYR A 257 -6.03 13.11 9.72
N GLN A 258 -6.99 12.60 8.94
CA GLN A 258 -8.09 11.81 9.49
C GLN A 258 -7.61 10.47 10.05
N VAL A 259 -6.72 9.79 9.36
CA VAL A 259 -6.11 8.55 9.86
C VAL A 259 -5.39 8.79 11.19
N LYS A 260 -4.64 9.88 11.30
CA LYS A 260 -3.99 10.26 12.57
C LYS A 260 -5.01 10.44 13.69
N ALA A 261 -6.11 11.13 13.43
CA ALA A 261 -7.17 11.35 14.42
C ALA A 261 -7.84 10.03 14.86
N ASP A 262 -8.14 9.15 13.92
CA ASP A 262 -8.72 7.83 14.20
C ASP A 262 -7.75 6.93 15.01
N ILE A 263 -6.47 6.96 14.67
CA ILE A 263 -5.42 6.22 15.39
C ILE A 263 -5.31 6.72 16.83
N ASP A 264 -5.34 8.02 17.05
CA ASP A 264 -5.29 8.59 18.40
C ASP A 264 -6.52 8.19 19.22
N ALA A 265 -7.70 8.20 18.63
CA ALA A 265 -8.92 7.72 19.28
C ALA A 265 -8.84 6.22 19.62
N ALA A 266 -8.28 5.40 18.73
CA ALA A 266 -8.06 3.98 18.98
C ALA A 266 -7.07 3.75 20.15
N ILE A 267 -5.96 4.49 20.19
CA ILE A 267 -4.98 4.43 21.28
C ILE A 267 -5.64 4.77 22.62
N GLU A 268 -6.46 5.82 22.68
CA GLU A 268 -7.19 6.19 23.91
C GLU A 268 -8.19 5.09 24.33
N CYS A 269 -8.85 4.42 23.38
CA CYS A 269 -9.69 3.26 23.65
C CYS A 269 -8.88 2.11 24.29
N PHE A 270 -7.71 1.78 23.75
CA PHE A 270 -6.86 0.71 24.30
C PHE A 270 -6.26 1.05 25.67
N LYS A 271 -5.91 2.32 25.92
CA LYS A 271 -5.49 2.78 27.25
C LYS A 271 -6.63 2.66 28.27
N TYR A 272 -7.83 3.13 27.90
CA TYR A 272 -9.01 3.01 28.75
C TYR A 272 -9.31 1.54 29.11
N TYR A 273 -9.25 0.65 28.13
CA TYR A 273 -9.40 -0.79 28.33
C TYR A 273 -8.43 -1.32 29.40
N LYS A 274 -7.14 -0.99 29.27
CA LYS A 274 -6.11 -1.43 30.21
C LYS A 274 -6.46 -1.05 31.65
N ASP A 275 -6.90 0.19 31.87
CA ASP A 275 -7.04 0.78 33.18
C ASP A 275 -8.43 0.55 33.82
N HIS A 276 -9.49 0.29 33.04
CA HIS A 276 -10.86 0.31 33.52
C HIS A 276 -11.64 -0.99 33.31
N ARG A 277 -11.22 -1.88 32.41
CA ARG A 277 -11.96 -3.13 32.14
C ARG A 277 -11.60 -4.21 33.13
N SER A 278 -12.62 -5.02 33.54
CA SER A 278 -12.41 -6.16 34.41
C SER A 278 -11.63 -7.28 33.74
N GLU A 279 -10.97 -8.14 34.52
CA GLU A 279 -10.25 -9.30 34.00
C GLU A 279 -11.16 -10.29 33.24
N ALA A 280 -12.41 -10.42 33.67
CA ALA A 280 -13.41 -11.23 32.96
C ALA A 280 -13.72 -10.66 31.57
N TYR A 281 -13.84 -9.34 31.46
CA TYR A 281 -14.02 -8.65 30.18
C TYR A 281 -12.78 -8.83 29.29
N LYS A 282 -11.57 -8.60 29.82
CA LYS A 282 -10.30 -8.76 29.09
C LYS A 282 -10.14 -10.17 28.53
N LYS A 283 -10.51 -11.19 29.29
CA LYS A 283 -10.52 -12.58 28.81
C LYS A 283 -11.45 -12.79 27.59
N GLN A 284 -12.63 -12.14 27.57
CA GLN A 284 -13.54 -12.22 26.42
C GLN A 284 -12.95 -11.50 25.19
N ILE A 285 -12.33 -10.33 25.37
CA ILE A 285 -11.61 -9.62 24.30
C ILE A 285 -10.48 -10.50 23.72
N GLY A 286 -9.64 -11.10 24.58
CA GLY A 286 -8.56 -11.99 24.14
C GLY A 286 -9.08 -13.17 23.31
N SER A 287 -10.18 -13.79 23.73
CA SER A 287 -10.85 -14.85 22.96
C SER A 287 -11.37 -14.35 21.59
N ALA A 288 -11.95 -13.15 21.55
CA ALA A 288 -12.46 -12.58 20.31
C ALA A 288 -11.32 -12.26 19.33
N ILE A 289 -10.23 -11.65 19.80
CA ILE A 289 -9.05 -11.33 18.97
C ILE A 289 -8.43 -12.60 18.42
N GLY A 290 -8.21 -13.62 19.24
CA GLY A 290 -7.64 -14.90 18.79
C GLY A 290 -8.47 -15.62 17.72
N ASN A 291 -9.80 -15.37 17.71
CA ASN A 291 -10.69 -15.98 16.71
C ASN A 291 -10.94 -15.14 15.46
N TYR A 292 -10.82 -13.80 15.53
CA TYR A 292 -11.32 -12.91 14.49
C TYR A 292 -10.32 -11.85 14.01
N VAL A 293 -9.14 -11.76 14.63
CA VAL A 293 -8.09 -10.81 14.19
C VAL A 293 -6.84 -11.54 13.69
N MET A 294 -6.30 -12.50 14.43
CA MET A 294 -5.24 -13.45 14.05
C MET A 294 -3.98 -12.83 13.40
N LEU A 295 -3.57 -11.64 13.84
CA LEU A 295 -2.50 -10.86 13.21
C LEU A 295 -1.21 -10.78 14.05
N LEU A 296 -1.09 -11.56 15.09
CA LEU A 296 0.02 -11.43 16.02
C LEU A 296 1.08 -12.51 15.81
N SER A 297 2.34 -12.13 15.96
CA SER A 297 3.52 -12.85 15.48
C SER A 297 3.98 -14.06 16.31
N SER A 298 3.38 -14.38 17.45
CA SER A 298 3.86 -15.44 18.34
C SER A 298 2.76 -16.42 18.74
N TYR A 299 3.13 -17.69 18.90
CA TYR A 299 2.24 -18.74 19.41
C TYR A 299 1.89 -18.58 20.90
N ASP A 300 2.67 -17.79 21.66
CA ASP A 300 2.51 -17.58 23.11
C ASP A 300 1.97 -16.19 23.44
N ILE A 301 1.11 -15.62 22.60
CA ILE A 301 0.58 -14.28 22.79
C ILE A 301 -0.61 -14.29 23.75
N ASP A 302 -0.58 -13.38 24.70
CA ASP A 302 -1.77 -12.96 25.44
C ASP A 302 -2.57 -11.97 24.58
N TYR A 303 -3.56 -12.48 23.84
CA TYR A 303 -4.46 -11.65 23.04
C TYR A 303 -5.30 -10.66 23.88
N SER A 304 -5.30 -10.77 25.20
CA SER A 304 -5.94 -9.80 26.07
C SER A 304 -5.07 -8.57 26.36
N ASP A 305 -3.77 -8.60 26.03
CA ASP A 305 -2.90 -7.43 26.11
C ASP A 305 -2.99 -6.58 24.84
N LEU A 306 -3.73 -5.47 24.92
CA LEU A 306 -3.87 -4.54 23.79
C LEU A 306 -2.71 -3.56 23.65
N SER A 307 -1.65 -3.66 24.44
CA SER A 307 -0.47 -2.79 24.30
C SER A 307 0.24 -2.96 22.96
N VAL A 308 0.17 -4.16 22.37
CA VAL A 308 0.67 -4.42 21.02
C VAL A 308 -0.04 -3.55 19.97
N TRP A 309 -1.33 -3.33 20.11
CA TRP A 309 -2.12 -2.48 19.22
C TRP A 309 -1.81 -0.99 19.40
N ILE A 310 -1.51 -0.55 20.62
CA ILE A 310 -0.98 0.81 20.87
C ILE A 310 0.35 1.00 20.15
N ARG A 311 1.27 0.04 20.26
CA ARG A 311 2.58 0.10 19.60
C ARG A 311 2.44 0.07 18.08
N PHE A 312 1.59 -0.76 17.54
CA PHE A 312 1.31 -0.81 16.10
C PHE A 312 0.73 0.53 15.59
N ALA A 313 -0.29 1.06 16.25
CA ALA A 313 -0.93 2.33 15.88
C ALA A 313 0.07 3.50 15.91
N ASN A 314 0.90 3.59 16.96
CA ASN A 314 1.96 4.59 17.03
C ASN A 314 3.04 4.37 15.97
N SER A 315 3.38 3.13 15.63
CA SER A 315 4.35 2.85 14.57
C SER A 315 3.82 3.24 13.20
N LEU A 316 2.52 3.06 12.94
CA LEU A 316 1.87 3.58 11.74
C LEU A 316 1.91 5.12 11.70
N LYS A 317 1.65 5.79 12.82
CA LYS A 317 1.79 7.26 12.94
C LYS A 317 3.22 7.72 12.65
N LEU A 318 4.23 7.01 13.16
CA LEU A 318 5.64 7.28 12.88
C LEU A 318 5.97 7.11 11.38
N ARG A 319 5.47 6.04 10.72
CA ARG A 319 5.62 5.83 9.28
C ARG A 319 5.04 7.02 8.49
N MET A 320 3.80 7.40 8.78
CA MET A 320 3.14 8.56 8.15
C MET A 320 3.93 9.85 8.34
N ALA A 321 4.46 10.09 9.54
CA ALA A 321 5.28 11.25 9.85
C ALA A 321 6.57 11.29 9.01
N ILE A 322 7.24 10.16 8.82
CA ILE A 322 8.43 10.07 7.96
C ILE A 322 8.06 10.33 6.49
N HIS A 323 6.93 9.80 6.00
CA HIS A 323 6.47 10.07 4.63
C HIS A 323 6.30 11.57 4.36
N MET A 324 5.68 12.30 5.28
CA MET A 324 5.41 13.73 5.11
C MET A 324 6.56 14.66 5.54
N SER A 325 7.74 14.13 5.84
CA SER A 325 8.88 14.87 6.38
C SER A 325 9.38 16.03 5.51
N LYS A 326 9.11 16.00 4.20
CA LYS A 326 9.50 17.05 3.25
C LYS A 326 8.38 18.06 2.99
N VAL A 327 7.13 17.63 2.98
CA VAL A 327 5.99 18.50 2.66
C VAL A 327 5.51 19.29 3.88
N GLU A 328 5.51 18.69 5.07
CA GLU A 328 5.10 19.33 6.31
C GLU A 328 6.07 19.00 7.47
N PRO A 329 7.33 19.47 7.42
CA PRO A 329 8.40 19.02 8.32
C PRO A 329 8.13 19.30 9.81
N ALA A 330 7.43 20.38 10.16
CA ALA A 330 7.09 20.69 11.54
C ALA A 330 6.04 19.74 12.11
N THR A 331 4.98 19.47 11.36
CA THR A 331 3.93 18.52 11.72
C THR A 331 4.47 17.09 11.75
N ALA A 332 5.32 16.73 10.78
CA ALA A 332 5.99 15.44 10.73
C ALA A 332 6.82 15.17 11.99
N LYS A 333 7.64 16.18 12.40
CA LYS A 333 8.39 16.08 13.66
C LYS A 333 7.48 15.86 14.85
N GLN A 334 6.41 16.63 14.98
CA GLN A 334 5.47 16.51 16.09
C GLN A 334 4.86 15.12 16.16
N TRP A 335 4.31 14.61 15.03
CA TRP A 335 3.68 13.28 15.01
C TRP A 335 4.67 12.15 15.32
N ALA A 336 5.91 12.26 14.82
CA ALA A 336 6.94 11.27 15.08
C ALA A 336 7.33 11.23 16.56
N GLU A 337 7.53 12.40 17.18
CA GLU A 337 7.88 12.50 18.60
C GLU A 337 6.72 12.04 19.50
N GLU A 338 5.47 12.38 19.16
CA GLU A 338 4.26 11.86 19.82
C GLU A 338 4.17 10.33 19.72
N ALA A 339 4.42 9.77 18.54
CA ALA A 339 4.37 8.34 18.30
C ALA A 339 5.40 7.59 19.16
N VAL A 340 6.64 8.04 19.16
CA VAL A 340 7.71 7.41 19.95
C VAL A 340 7.45 7.55 21.45
N ALA A 341 6.98 8.70 21.91
CA ALA A 341 6.61 8.90 23.32
C ALA A 341 5.43 8.03 23.75
N GLY A 342 4.50 7.72 22.83
CA GLY A 342 3.36 6.82 23.05
C GLY A 342 3.71 5.34 23.06
N GLY A 343 4.94 4.99 22.66
CA GLY A 343 5.44 3.62 22.52
C GLY A 343 5.18 3.04 21.12
N VAL A 344 6.26 2.64 20.45
CA VAL A 344 6.26 2.01 19.13
C VAL A 344 6.69 0.55 19.22
N ILE A 345 6.63 -0.20 18.14
CA ILE A 345 7.17 -1.58 18.08
C ILE A 345 8.67 -1.54 18.35
N GLU A 346 9.12 -2.29 19.34
CA GLU A 346 10.54 -2.39 19.76
C GLU A 346 11.05 -3.84 19.81
N ASN A 347 10.13 -4.80 19.78
CA ASN A 347 10.45 -6.23 19.86
C ASN A 347 9.74 -7.02 18.75
N GLU A 348 10.30 -8.16 18.37
CA GLU A 348 9.72 -9.07 17.38
C GLU A 348 8.34 -9.61 17.82
N ALA A 349 8.11 -9.74 19.13
CA ALA A 349 6.82 -10.18 19.66
C ALA A 349 5.67 -9.17 19.40
N ASP A 350 6.00 -7.92 19.08
CA ASP A 350 5.04 -6.86 18.79
C ASP A 350 4.74 -6.70 17.30
N GLU A 351 5.40 -7.49 16.44
CA GLU A 351 5.22 -7.41 15.00
C GLU A 351 3.82 -7.86 14.58
N ILE A 352 3.28 -7.17 13.60
CA ILE A 352 1.95 -7.45 13.06
C ILE A 352 2.08 -8.07 11.67
N GLY A 353 1.51 -9.25 11.50
CA GLY A 353 1.54 -9.97 10.23
C GLY A 353 0.56 -11.13 10.19
N LEU A 354 0.39 -11.68 9.00
CA LEU A 354 -0.42 -12.87 8.74
C LEU A 354 0.49 -14.08 8.66
N PHE A 355 0.12 -15.16 9.31
CA PHE A 355 0.86 -16.42 9.24
C PHE A 355 0.19 -17.37 8.23
N PRO A 356 0.81 -17.64 7.05
CA PRO A 356 0.21 -18.53 6.06
C PRO A 356 -0.15 -19.90 6.62
N SER A 357 0.65 -20.44 7.54
CA SER A 357 0.37 -21.73 8.22
C SER A 357 -0.92 -21.71 9.03
N LEU A 358 -1.22 -20.60 9.73
CA LEU A 358 -2.46 -20.44 10.49
C LEU A 358 -3.68 -20.24 9.56
N LEU A 359 -3.44 -19.76 8.35
CA LEU A 359 -4.45 -19.59 7.31
C LEU A 359 -4.64 -20.88 6.47
N GLY A 360 -3.89 -21.95 6.78
CA GLY A 360 -4.00 -23.25 6.12
C GLY A 360 -3.22 -23.38 4.81
N GLY A 361 -2.21 -22.51 4.58
CA GLY A 361 -1.44 -22.50 3.36
C GLY A 361 0.06 -22.24 3.57
N THR A 362 0.74 -21.97 2.47
CA THR A 362 2.15 -21.58 2.42
C THR A 362 2.28 -20.17 1.83
N HIS A 363 3.43 -19.56 2.02
CA HIS A 363 3.74 -18.25 1.45
C HIS A 363 3.64 -18.30 -0.08
N GLN A 364 2.91 -17.37 -0.65
CA GLN A 364 2.54 -17.37 -2.07
C GLN A 364 3.74 -17.36 -3.02
N LEU A 365 4.86 -16.78 -2.62
CA LEU A 365 6.10 -16.76 -3.42
C LEU A 365 6.64 -18.16 -3.71
N ALA A 366 6.35 -19.17 -2.87
CA ALA A 366 6.71 -20.56 -3.16
C ALA A 366 6.06 -21.09 -4.46
N GLU A 367 4.82 -20.70 -4.71
CA GLU A 367 4.08 -21.08 -5.91
C GLU A 367 4.43 -20.18 -7.11
N ILE A 368 4.43 -18.87 -6.94
CA ILE A 368 4.74 -17.87 -7.98
C ILE A 368 6.12 -18.13 -8.62
N THR A 369 7.11 -18.44 -7.80
CA THR A 369 8.45 -18.79 -8.30
C THR A 369 8.40 -20.02 -9.21
N GLY A 370 7.50 -20.99 -8.93
CA GLY A 370 7.32 -22.16 -9.75
C GLY A 370 6.68 -21.92 -11.12
N TRP A 371 6.02 -20.78 -11.29
CA TRP A 371 5.43 -20.36 -12.58
C TRP A 371 6.45 -19.77 -13.54
N ASN A 372 7.65 -19.43 -13.06
CA ASN A 372 8.67 -18.67 -13.79
C ASN A 372 8.22 -17.28 -14.25
N ASP A 373 7.26 -16.69 -13.58
CA ASP A 373 6.72 -15.37 -13.91
C ASP A 373 7.63 -14.24 -13.41
N ILE A 374 8.55 -14.55 -12.51
CA ILE A 374 9.51 -13.60 -11.94
C ILE A 374 10.92 -14.19 -11.88
N VAL A 375 11.88 -13.31 -12.07
CA VAL A 375 13.31 -13.52 -11.76
C VAL A 375 13.80 -12.36 -10.91
N MET A 376 14.93 -12.52 -10.24
CA MET A 376 15.51 -11.45 -9.42
C MET A 376 15.92 -10.24 -10.26
N GLY A 377 15.69 -9.05 -9.75
CA GLY A 377 16.15 -7.81 -10.34
C GLY A 377 17.67 -7.63 -10.23
N ALA A 378 18.30 -7.13 -11.30
CA ALA A 378 19.74 -6.92 -11.33
C ALA A 378 20.24 -5.95 -10.26
N SER A 379 19.47 -4.88 -10.01
CA SER A 379 19.82 -3.89 -8.97
C SER A 379 19.91 -4.51 -7.59
N PHE A 380 18.95 -5.35 -7.23
CA PHE A 380 18.91 -5.96 -5.89
C PHE A 380 20.06 -6.95 -5.70
N ILE A 381 20.26 -7.87 -6.65
CA ILE A 381 21.37 -8.83 -6.57
C ILE A 381 22.73 -8.13 -6.55
N ASN A 382 22.93 -7.12 -7.42
CA ASN A 382 24.20 -6.38 -7.46
C ASN A 382 24.45 -5.58 -6.16
N LEU A 383 23.41 -5.00 -5.58
CA LEU A 383 23.50 -4.32 -4.28
C LEU A 383 23.99 -5.29 -3.18
N LEU A 384 23.36 -6.46 -3.06
CA LEU A 384 23.71 -7.45 -2.07
C LEU A 384 25.15 -7.97 -2.25
N GLN A 385 25.60 -8.18 -3.49
CA GLN A 385 26.98 -8.57 -3.83
C GLN A 385 27.98 -7.49 -3.43
N ASN A 386 27.66 -6.23 -3.69
CA ASN A 386 28.55 -5.10 -3.39
C ASN A 386 28.70 -4.86 -1.88
N LEU A 387 27.66 -5.14 -1.11
CA LEU A 387 27.67 -5.01 0.35
C LEU A 387 28.10 -6.29 1.07
N ASP A 388 28.41 -7.38 0.33
CA ASP A 388 28.73 -8.69 0.90
C ASP A 388 27.63 -9.22 1.81
N HIS A 389 26.38 -9.00 1.45
CA HIS A 389 25.26 -9.38 2.29
C HIS A 389 25.10 -10.90 2.32
N PRO A 390 25.04 -11.53 3.50
CA PRO A 390 25.01 -13.00 3.62
C PRO A 390 23.71 -13.64 3.12
N TYR A 391 22.76 -12.85 2.75
CA TYR A 391 21.38 -13.17 2.43
C TYR A 391 21.21 -14.03 1.17
N MET A 392 22.05 -13.80 0.16
CA MET A 392 21.87 -14.40 -1.17
C MET A 392 21.85 -15.93 -1.15
N LYS A 393 22.76 -16.55 -0.43
CA LYS A 393 22.87 -18.02 -0.41
C LYS A 393 21.70 -18.74 0.26
N TYR A 394 20.84 -18.01 0.98
CA TYR A 394 19.70 -18.58 1.70
C TYR A 394 18.39 -18.35 0.99
N LEU A 395 18.27 -17.25 0.24
CA LEU A 395 17.00 -16.83 -0.35
C LEU A 395 16.92 -16.99 -1.85
N PHE A 396 18.07 -17.09 -2.53
CA PHE A 396 18.10 -17.07 -3.99
C PHE A 396 18.83 -18.29 -4.54
N THR A 397 18.37 -18.74 -5.70
CA THR A 397 19.10 -19.73 -6.50
C THR A 397 20.14 -19.02 -7.38
N LYS A 398 21.17 -19.74 -7.77
CA LYS A 398 22.04 -19.31 -8.84
C LYS A 398 21.30 -19.40 -10.19
N ASN A 399 21.84 -18.77 -11.22
CA ASN A 399 21.27 -18.88 -12.56
C ASN A 399 21.14 -20.35 -13.00
N SER A 400 20.09 -20.70 -13.73
CA SER A 400 19.79 -22.08 -14.14
C SER A 400 20.41 -22.48 -15.49
N ILE A 401 21.02 -21.56 -16.23
CA ILE A 401 21.66 -21.79 -17.52
C ILE A 401 23.15 -21.56 -17.39
N ALA A 402 23.95 -22.52 -17.82
CA ALA A 402 25.40 -22.38 -17.85
C ALA A 402 25.79 -21.25 -18.85
N LEU A 403 26.65 -20.32 -18.42
CA LEU A 403 27.06 -19.11 -19.12
C LEU A 403 27.42 -19.31 -20.60
N GLU A 404 28.13 -20.38 -20.91
CA GLU A 404 28.59 -20.66 -22.30
C GLU A 404 27.45 -21.06 -23.24
N LYS A 405 26.39 -21.66 -22.71
CA LYS A 405 25.26 -22.12 -23.53
C LYS A 405 24.21 -21.04 -23.73
N SER A 406 24.04 -20.13 -22.79
CA SER A 406 23.11 -19.00 -22.92
C SER A 406 23.57 -18.00 -23.97
N LYS A 407 24.87 -17.74 -24.12
CA LYS A 407 25.41 -16.92 -25.19
C LYS A 407 25.14 -17.50 -26.57
N GLN A 408 25.09 -18.84 -26.69
CA GLN A 408 24.76 -19.51 -27.97
C GLN A 408 23.28 -19.43 -28.32
N ALA A 409 22.37 -19.47 -27.35
CA ALA A 409 20.93 -19.32 -27.59
C ALA A 409 20.58 -17.94 -28.13
N VAL A 410 21.24 -16.88 -27.67
CA VAL A 410 21.05 -15.50 -28.17
C VAL A 410 21.56 -15.32 -29.58
N SER A 411 22.59 -16.07 -29.98
CA SER A 411 23.13 -16.00 -31.36
C SER A 411 22.37 -16.80 -32.41
N GLY A 412 21.23 -17.38 -32.06
CA GLY A 412 20.36 -18.15 -32.95
C GLY A 412 20.85 -19.57 -33.30
N THR A 413 21.83 -20.07 -32.57
CA THR A 413 22.27 -21.46 -32.66
C THR A 413 21.56 -22.29 -31.60
N SER A 414 20.82 -23.32 -32.06
CA SER A 414 20.05 -24.24 -31.19
C SER A 414 21.01 -25.09 -30.33
N ALA A 415 21.46 -24.58 -29.21
CA ALA A 415 22.12 -25.40 -28.22
C ALA A 415 21.07 -26.05 -27.29
N PRO A 416 21.14 -27.34 -27.00
CA PRO A 416 20.25 -27.96 -26.06
C PRO A 416 20.48 -27.34 -24.67
N ALA A 417 19.46 -26.71 -24.12
CA ALA A 417 19.47 -26.22 -22.76
C ALA A 417 19.63 -27.44 -21.83
N THR A 418 20.70 -27.51 -21.10
CA THR A 418 20.80 -28.40 -19.94
C THR A 418 20.52 -27.55 -18.73
N THR A 419 19.48 -27.89 -17.98
CA THR A 419 19.23 -27.39 -16.64
C THR A 419 20.32 -27.91 -15.70
N SER A 420 21.49 -27.31 -15.77
CA SER A 420 22.51 -27.47 -14.74
C SER A 420 22.51 -26.18 -13.91
N GLU A 421 22.50 -26.33 -12.60
CA GLU A 421 22.64 -25.22 -11.67
C GLU A 421 23.79 -24.30 -12.14
N GLY A 422 23.49 -23.03 -12.30
CA GLY A 422 24.48 -22.05 -12.71
C GLY A 422 25.49 -21.78 -11.60
N THR A 423 26.54 -21.06 -11.96
CA THR A 423 27.67 -20.82 -11.07
C THR A 423 27.59 -19.50 -10.32
N VAL A 424 26.67 -18.60 -10.70
CA VAL A 424 26.62 -17.23 -10.19
C VAL A 424 25.21 -16.81 -9.80
N PHE A 425 25.12 -15.90 -8.84
CA PHE A 425 23.90 -15.14 -8.60
C PHE A 425 23.87 -13.94 -9.56
N ILE A 426 22.83 -13.84 -10.34
CA ILE A 426 22.67 -12.77 -11.33
C ILE A 426 21.19 -12.42 -11.54
N GLY A 427 20.86 -11.14 -11.44
CA GLY A 427 19.53 -10.62 -11.71
C GLY A 427 19.39 -10.11 -13.14
N MET A 428 18.14 -10.00 -13.60
CA MET A 428 17.79 -9.41 -14.89
C MET A 428 17.61 -7.90 -14.77
N ARG A 429 18.10 -7.13 -15.77
CA ARG A 429 17.86 -5.68 -15.82
C ARG A 429 16.39 -5.37 -16.10
N ASN A 430 15.78 -4.49 -15.29
CA ASN A 430 14.41 -4.04 -15.53
C ASN A 430 14.33 -3.16 -16.80
N GLY A 431 13.20 -3.28 -17.51
CA GLY A 431 12.97 -2.56 -18.76
C GLY A 431 13.50 -3.27 -20.02
N VAL A 432 13.87 -4.54 -19.91
CA VAL A 432 14.17 -5.39 -21.07
C VAL A 432 12.87 -5.88 -21.67
N THR A 433 12.78 -5.92 -23.00
CA THR A 433 11.70 -6.62 -23.69
C THR A 433 11.81 -8.11 -23.35
N PRO A 434 10.82 -8.69 -22.67
CA PRO A 434 10.90 -10.09 -22.22
C PRO A 434 10.86 -11.07 -23.40
N GLY A 435 11.39 -12.27 -23.17
CA GLY A 435 11.37 -13.34 -24.19
C GLY A 435 10.03 -14.08 -24.24
N GLU A 436 9.90 -14.95 -25.23
CA GLU A 436 8.71 -15.79 -25.41
C GLU A 436 8.80 -17.08 -24.58
N GLY A 437 7.70 -17.42 -23.91
CA GLY A 437 7.56 -18.67 -23.13
C GLY A 437 8.20 -18.61 -21.74
N GLN A 438 7.82 -19.55 -20.90
CA GLN A 438 8.14 -19.58 -19.46
C GLN A 438 9.27 -20.54 -19.09
N ALA A 439 9.86 -21.25 -20.05
CA ALA A 439 10.91 -22.22 -19.77
C ALA A 439 12.29 -21.66 -20.12
N ALA A 440 13.27 -21.80 -19.24
CA ALA A 440 14.64 -21.37 -19.46
C ALA A 440 15.31 -22.06 -20.68
N SER A 441 14.77 -23.21 -21.11
CA SER A 441 15.23 -23.93 -22.32
C SER A 441 14.88 -23.20 -23.64
N THR A 442 13.81 -22.41 -23.65
CA THR A 442 13.32 -21.65 -24.81
C THR A 442 13.46 -20.15 -24.63
N ASN A 443 13.36 -19.67 -23.40
CA ASN A 443 13.49 -18.27 -23.04
C ASN A 443 14.67 -18.07 -22.07
N PRO A 444 15.82 -17.58 -22.51
CA PRO A 444 17.00 -17.43 -21.66
C PRO A 444 16.80 -16.43 -20.51
N TYR A 445 15.85 -15.51 -20.62
CA TYR A 445 15.52 -14.60 -19.50
C TYR A 445 14.96 -15.34 -18.28
N CYS A 446 14.30 -16.48 -18.45
CA CYS A 446 13.88 -17.35 -17.37
C CYS A 446 15.05 -18.09 -16.67
N GLY A 447 16.26 -17.95 -17.19
CA GLY A 447 17.47 -18.58 -16.63
C GLY A 447 18.23 -17.73 -15.61
N TYR A 448 17.76 -16.51 -15.30
CA TYR A 448 18.36 -15.69 -14.25
C TYR A 448 18.04 -16.24 -12.87
N SER A 449 18.71 -15.72 -11.83
CA SER A 449 18.44 -16.11 -10.44
C SER A 449 16.98 -15.90 -10.06
N THR A 450 16.44 -16.83 -9.28
CA THR A 450 15.09 -16.76 -8.73
C THR A 450 15.13 -16.90 -7.22
N LEU A 451 13.97 -16.85 -6.59
CA LEU A 451 13.81 -17.20 -5.18
C LEU A 451 14.10 -18.68 -4.94
N ASP A 452 14.59 -19.01 -3.78
CA ASP A 452 14.61 -20.40 -3.30
C ASP A 452 13.21 -20.78 -2.83
N ARG A 453 12.53 -21.63 -3.60
CA ARG A 453 11.18 -22.10 -3.28
C ARG A 453 11.12 -22.84 -1.96
N THR A 454 12.18 -23.59 -1.62
CA THR A 454 12.27 -24.37 -0.38
C THR A 454 12.16 -23.45 0.83
N TYR A 455 12.84 -22.31 0.79
CA TYR A 455 12.73 -21.32 1.86
C TYR A 455 11.27 -20.89 2.09
N PHE A 456 10.55 -20.49 1.03
CA PHE A 456 9.18 -20.01 1.15
C PHE A 456 8.15 -21.11 1.44
N SER A 457 8.41 -22.37 1.05
CA SER A 457 7.50 -23.48 1.33
C SER A 457 7.73 -24.14 2.70
N GLU A 458 8.98 -24.27 3.15
CA GLU A 458 9.32 -24.96 4.40
C GLU A 458 9.39 -24.01 5.60
N CYS A 459 10.05 -22.85 5.43
CA CYS A 459 10.11 -21.87 6.51
C CYS A 459 8.82 -21.06 6.63
N ASN A 460 8.09 -20.90 5.52
CA ASN A 460 6.77 -20.32 5.45
C ASN A 460 6.67 -18.97 6.21
N PRO A 461 7.49 -17.97 5.83
CA PRO A 461 7.62 -16.73 6.59
C PRO A 461 6.29 -15.96 6.68
N PRO A 462 6.08 -15.16 7.73
CA PRO A 462 4.88 -14.35 7.87
C PRO A 462 4.75 -13.29 6.77
N LEU A 463 3.50 -12.92 6.48
CA LEU A 463 3.12 -11.81 5.59
C LEU A 463 2.98 -10.55 6.45
N TYR A 464 4.05 -9.82 6.66
CA TYR A 464 4.09 -8.70 7.61
C TYR A 464 3.29 -7.48 7.14
N LEU A 465 2.64 -6.81 8.10
CA LEU A 465 2.12 -5.45 7.97
C LEU A 465 3.16 -4.45 8.51
N MET A 466 3.82 -4.78 9.61
CA MET A 466 4.88 -3.95 10.18
C MET A 466 5.88 -4.77 10.99
N LYS A 467 7.17 -4.51 10.77
CA LYS A 467 8.31 -5.19 11.38
C LYS A 467 9.05 -4.26 12.33
N VAL A 468 9.68 -4.83 13.35
CA VAL A 468 10.55 -4.08 14.28
C VAL A 468 11.74 -3.43 13.54
N SER A 469 12.28 -4.10 12.54
CA SER A 469 13.39 -3.56 11.73
C SER A 469 12.98 -2.26 11.01
N GLU A 470 11.78 -2.22 10.42
CA GLU A 470 11.25 -1.01 9.79
C GLU A 470 11.15 0.14 10.80
N VAL A 471 10.57 -0.11 11.96
CA VAL A 471 10.40 0.93 13.00
C VAL A 471 11.75 1.47 13.47
N ASN A 472 12.77 0.62 13.59
CA ASN A 472 14.12 1.06 13.88
C ASN A 472 14.69 1.98 12.79
N PHE A 473 14.50 1.66 11.50
CA PHE A 473 14.96 2.53 10.41
C PHE A 473 14.16 3.86 10.35
N LEU A 474 12.87 3.85 10.64
CA LEU A 474 12.09 5.09 10.77
C LEU A 474 12.61 5.97 11.91
N ARG A 475 12.94 5.38 13.07
CA ARG A 475 13.58 6.10 14.19
C ARG A 475 14.98 6.60 13.82
N ALA A 476 15.76 5.81 13.08
CA ALA A 476 17.08 6.24 12.61
C ALA A 476 16.99 7.49 11.72
N GLU A 477 16.06 7.52 10.79
CA GLU A 477 15.81 8.68 9.94
C GLU A 477 15.32 9.88 10.76
N GLY A 478 14.34 9.69 11.65
CA GLY A 478 13.85 10.75 12.53
C GLY A 478 14.98 11.36 13.37
N ALA A 479 15.83 10.54 13.98
CA ALA A 479 16.99 11.00 14.75
C ALA A 479 18.02 11.73 13.88
N LEU A 480 18.26 11.29 12.64
CA LEU A 480 19.11 11.98 11.67
C LEU A 480 18.57 13.36 11.31
N ARG A 481 17.24 13.52 11.27
CA ARG A 481 16.57 14.82 11.08
C ARG A 481 16.60 15.71 12.33
N GLY A 482 17.10 15.20 13.46
CA GLY A 482 17.16 15.93 14.73
C GLY A 482 15.87 15.86 15.55
N TRP A 483 15.03 14.86 15.31
CA TRP A 483 13.81 14.60 16.08
C TRP A 483 14.14 13.75 17.32
N ASN A 484 13.35 13.89 18.39
CA ASN A 484 13.51 13.07 19.59
C ASN A 484 12.94 11.67 19.39
N MET A 485 13.79 10.74 18.99
CA MET A 485 13.39 9.33 18.73
C MET A 485 13.76 8.39 19.89
N GLY A 486 14.24 8.92 21.02
CA GLY A 486 14.63 8.11 22.18
C GLY A 486 16.01 7.45 22.06
N GLY A 487 16.81 7.81 21.05
CA GLY A 487 18.15 7.28 20.83
C GLY A 487 18.85 7.96 19.65
N THR A 488 20.00 7.45 19.24
CA THR A 488 20.80 8.01 18.14
C THR A 488 20.45 7.37 16.80
N ALA A 489 20.71 8.09 15.71
CA ALA A 489 20.52 7.54 14.36
C ALA A 489 21.35 6.27 14.16
N GLN A 490 22.59 6.25 14.65
CA GLN A 490 23.46 5.06 14.59
C GLN A 490 22.85 3.87 15.33
N SER A 491 22.42 4.07 16.58
CA SER A 491 21.89 2.97 17.38
C SER A 491 20.68 2.31 16.74
N PHE A 492 19.76 3.11 16.20
CA PHE A 492 18.57 2.60 15.49
C PHE A 492 18.92 1.97 14.13
N TYR A 493 19.85 2.56 13.38
CA TYR A 493 20.33 1.99 12.13
C TYR A 493 20.91 0.59 12.32
N GLU A 494 21.84 0.43 13.28
CA GLU A 494 22.46 -0.87 13.60
C GLU A 494 21.42 -1.85 14.15
N GLN A 495 20.49 -1.38 15.00
CA GLN A 495 19.41 -2.23 15.51
C GLN A 495 18.46 -2.67 14.41
N GLY A 496 18.14 -1.79 13.44
CA GLY A 496 17.34 -2.14 12.26
C GLY A 496 17.97 -3.29 11.47
N ILE A 497 19.28 -3.26 11.25
CA ILE A 497 20.02 -4.35 10.59
C ILE A 497 19.96 -5.62 11.43
N ARG A 498 20.17 -5.53 12.74
CA ARG A 498 20.19 -6.69 13.64
C ARG A 498 18.84 -7.39 13.75
N THR A 499 17.74 -6.64 13.70
CA THR A 499 16.39 -7.19 13.84
C THR A 499 15.76 -7.61 12.52
N ALA A 500 16.37 -7.31 11.39
CA ALA A 500 15.76 -7.49 10.07
C ALA A 500 15.31 -8.93 9.74
N TYR A 501 15.95 -9.94 10.36
CA TYR A 501 15.71 -11.35 10.04
C TYR A 501 15.51 -12.23 11.28
N LEU A 502 15.28 -11.64 12.44
CA LEU A 502 15.08 -12.39 13.70
C LEU A 502 13.70 -13.01 13.78
N GLU A 503 12.72 -12.43 13.09
CA GLU A 503 11.35 -12.92 13.00
C GLU A 503 11.26 -14.31 12.37
N ASP A 504 12.26 -14.70 11.60
CA ASP A 504 12.29 -15.97 10.92
C ASP A 504 13.07 -17.03 11.72
N ARG A 505 12.56 -17.35 12.90
CA ARG A 505 13.24 -18.20 13.91
C ARG A 505 13.53 -19.63 13.44
N ASN A 506 12.80 -20.14 12.45
CA ASN A 506 12.94 -21.50 11.95
C ASN A 506 13.70 -21.55 10.60
N SER A 507 14.10 -20.42 10.08
CA SER A 507 14.75 -20.28 8.79
C SER A 507 16.26 -20.47 8.89
N PRO A 508 16.92 -20.98 7.84
CA PRO A 508 18.37 -20.92 7.67
C PRO A 508 18.92 -19.49 7.75
N ILE A 509 18.08 -18.49 7.44
CA ILE A 509 18.42 -17.07 7.54
C ILE A 509 18.82 -16.65 8.95
N LYS A 510 18.33 -17.31 10.00
CA LYS A 510 18.77 -17.01 11.37
C LYS A 510 20.29 -17.14 11.56
N GLU A 511 20.97 -17.90 10.73
CA GLU A 511 22.43 -17.93 10.70
C GLU A 511 23.04 -16.57 10.35
N TYR A 512 22.26 -15.67 9.72
CA TYR A 512 22.64 -14.30 9.49
C TYR A 512 23.08 -13.58 10.76
N VAL A 513 22.48 -13.90 11.90
CA VAL A 513 22.87 -13.37 13.21
C VAL A 513 24.36 -13.56 13.47
N ASN A 514 24.93 -14.65 12.99
CA ASN A 514 26.35 -14.97 13.16
C ASN A 514 27.27 -14.05 12.33
N TYR A 515 26.75 -13.40 11.30
CA TYR A 515 27.51 -12.56 10.36
C TYR A 515 27.22 -11.06 10.50
N ILE A 516 26.23 -10.66 11.32
CA ILE A 516 25.81 -9.26 11.47
C ILE A 516 26.97 -8.36 11.88
N ASP A 517 27.80 -8.80 12.86
CA ASP A 517 28.91 -7.98 13.36
C ASP A 517 29.99 -7.73 12.32
N ASP A 518 30.19 -8.66 11.40
CA ASP A 518 31.11 -8.48 10.28
C ASP A 518 30.47 -7.66 9.15
N TYR A 519 29.19 -7.87 8.90
CA TYR A 519 28.44 -7.06 7.95
C TYR A 519 28.42 -5.59 8.34
N LEU A 520 28.20 -5.26 9.62
CA LEU A 520 28.24 -3.90 10.14
C LEU A 520 29.62 -3.21 10.02
N LYS A 521 30.69 -3.96 9.76
CA LYS A 521 32.04 -3.43 9.54
C LYS A 521 32.36 -3.13 8.08
N VAL A 522 31.50 -3.48 7.13
CA VAL A 522 31.71 -3.23 5.69
C VAL A 522 31.79 -1.72 5.43
N ASP A 523 33.00 -1.23 5.27
CA ASP A 523 33.29 0.21 5.19
C ASP A 523 33.04 0.77 3.79
N ALA A 524 33.23 -0.02 2.75
CA ALA A 524 33.03 0.36 1.35
C ALA A 524 32.44 -0.81 0.55
N PRO A 525 31.71 -0.51 -0.53
CA PRO A 525 31.23 -1.54 -1.44
C PRO A 525 32.39 -2.20 -2.19
N LYS A 526 32.21 -3.44 -2.62
CA LYS A 526 33.24 -4.19 -3.37
C LYS A 526 33.54 -3.63 -4.77
N GLY A 527 32.67 -2.77 -5.31
CA GLY A 527 32.81 -2.20 -6.66
C GLY A 527 32.54 -3.20 -7.78
N ILE A 528 31.77 -4.24 -7.51
CA ILE A 528 31.42 -5.28 -8.47
C ILE A 528 30.47 -4.69 -9.50
N ALA A 529 30.92 -4.63 -10.76
CA ALA A 529 30.07 -4.26 -11.90
C ALA A 529 29.05 -5.37 -12.19
N TYR A 530 27.90 -4.98 -12.69
CA TYR A 530 26.97 -5.92 -13.30
C TYR A 530 27.50 -6.28 -14.69
N VAL A 531 27.78 -7.55 -14.89
CA VAL A 531 28.15 -8.10 -16.20
C VAL A 531 27.16 -9.21 -16.49
N ASP A 532 26.39 -9.03 -17.56
CA ASP A 532 25.39 -10.03 -17.93
C ASP A 532 26.04 -11.26 -18.56
N PRO A 533 26.04 -12.40 -17.84
CA PRO A 533 26.71 -13.59 -18.35
C PRO A 533 26.00 -14.19 -19.58
N GLN A 534 24.74 -13.85 -19.78
CA GLN A 534 23.96 -14.28 -20.93
C GLN A 534 24.13 -13.33 -22.13
N GLY A 535 24.65 -12.12 -21.92
CA GLY A 535 24.81 -11.11 -22.93
C GLY A 535 23.48 -10.57 -23.48
N LEU A 536 22.40 -10.69 -22.71
CA LEU A 536 21.06 -10.26 -23.09
C LEU A 536 20.78 -8.81 -22.72
N THR A 537 21.50 -8.30 -21.72
CA THR A 537 21.32 -6.94 -21.21
C THR A 537 22.67 -6.23 -21.14
N PRO A 538 22.70 -4.88 -21.24
CA PRO A 538 23.94 -4.13 -21.15
C PRO A 538 24.63 -4.27 -19.79
N ASP A 539 25.94 -4.41 -19.79
CA ASP A 539 26.76 -4.31 -18.60
C ASP A 539 26.61 -2.92 -17.95
N MET A 540 26.80 -2.86 -16.63
CA MET A 540 26.64 -1.64 -15.86
C MET A 540 27.66 -1.57 -14.71
N PRO A 541 28.38 -0.45 -14.53
CA PRO A 541 29.18 -0.27 -13.33
C PRO A 541 28.28 -0.25 -12.09
N SER A 542 28.81 -0.68 -10.94
CA SER A 542 28.08 -0.59 -9.68
C SER A 542 27.63 0.83 -9.38
N VAL A 543 26.35 0.98 -9.06
CA VAL A 543 25.76 2.25 -8.61
C VAL A 543 25.88 2.41 -7.09
N THR A 544 26.13 1.33 -6.35
CA THR A 544 26.34 1.37 -4.89
C THR A 544 27.70 2.01 -4.58
N LYS A 545 27.67 3.13 -3.82
CA LYS A 545 28.88 3.87 -3.45
C LYS A 545 29.12 3.91 -1.95
N ILE A 546 28.18 3.44 -1.15
CA ILE A 546 28.22 3.43 0.31
C ILE A 546 28.54 2.02 0.83
N GLY A 547 29.24 1.96 1.97
CA GLY A 547 29.31 0.74 2.78
C GLY A 547 28.18 0.65 3.80
N VAL A 548 28.23 -0.37 4.64
CA VAL A 548 27.26 -0.60 5.73
C VAL A 548 27.66 0.13 7.00
N LYS A 549 28.96 0.17 7.30
CA LYS A 549 29.50 0.74 8.52
C LYS A 549 29.04 2.19 8.71
N TRP A 550 28.49 2.45 9.89
CA TRP A 550 28.15 3.83 10.26
C TRP A 550 29.40 4.66 10.50
N ASN A 551 29.41 5.88 9.99
CA ASN A 551 30.49 6.85 10.20
C ASN A 551 29.88 8.19 10.56
N GLU A 552 30.21 8.70 11.75
CA GLU A 552 29.70 9.99 12.20
C GLU A 552 30.19 11.17 11.34
N GLY A 553 31.33 11.02 10.67
CA GLY A 553 31.86 12.00 9.74
C GLY A 553 31.14 12.09 8.39
N ASP A 554 30.24 11.12 8.07
CA ASP A 554 29.48 11.15 6.84
C ASP A 554 28.48 12.32 6.81
N SER A 555 28.20 12.81 5.62
CA SER A 555 27.14 13.80 5.42
C SER A 555 25.77 13.22 5.83
N LYS A 556 24.81 14.11 6.15
CA LYS A 556 23.43 13.67 6.42
C LYS A 556 22.85 12.87 5.24
N GLU A 557 23.15 13.30 4.03
CA GLU A 557 22.68 12.63 2.81
C GLU A 557 23.25 11.21 2.70
N THR A 558 24.55 11.01 2.94
CA THR A 558 25.19 9.69 2.97
C THR A 558 24.61 8.79 4.06
N LYS A 559 24.36 9.35 5.25
CA LYS A 559 23.72 8.64 6.36
C LYS A 559 22.30 8.22 6.01
N LEU A 560 21.53 9.08 5.34
CA LEU A 560 20.19 8.76 4.86
C LEU A 560 20.22 7.65 3.80
N GLU A 561 21.15 7.73 2.85
CA GLU A 561 21.35 6.67 1.85
C GLU A 561 21.62 5.31 2.51
N LYS A 562 22.46 5.27 3.56
CA LYS A 562 22.71 4.05 4.32
C LYS A 562 21.44 3.53 5.00
N ILE A 563 20.70 4.39 5.70
CA ILE A 563 19.45 4.02 6.39
C ILE A 563 18.45 3.43 5.39
N ILE A 564 18.16 4.14 4.31
CA ILE A 564 17.16 3.70 3.34
C ILE A 564 17.60 2.46 2.58
N THR A 565 18.90 2.34 2.25
CA THR A 565 19.43 1.13 1.60
C THR A 565 19.27 -0.10 2.49
N GLN A 566 19.54 0.01 3.79
CA GLN A 566 19.35 -1.12 4.70
C GLN A 566 17.86 -1.41 4.98
N LYS A 567 17.01 -0.37 5.06
CA LYS A 567 15.56 -0.55 5.13
C LYS A 567 15.03 -1.28 3.90
N TYR A 568 15.48 -0.90 2.69
CA TYR A 568 15.12 -1.56 1.44
C TYR A 568 15.50 -3.05 1.46
N ILE A 569 16.72 -3.41 1.89
CA ILE A 569 17.14 -4.81 2.00
C ILE A 569 16.30 -5.57 3.03
N ALA A 570 16.04 -4.96 4.19
CA ALA A 570 15.27 -5.56 5.27
C ALA A 570 13.77 -5.72 4.95
N SER A 571 13.23 -4.89 4.08
CA SER A 571 11.82 -4.93 3.67
C SER A 571 11.52 -6.04 2.68
N PHE A 572 12.52 -6.60 1.99
CA PHE A 572 12.29 -7.69 1.05
C PHE A 572 11.56 -8.87 1.72
N PRO A 573 10.50 -9.42 1.12
CA PRO A 573 9.97 -9.16 -0.22
C PRO A 573 8.83 -8.10 -0.29
N TYR A 574 8.60 -7.30 0.73
CA TYR A 574 7.50 -6.33 0.80
C TYR A 574 7.95 -4.96 0.33
N SER A 575 7.51 -4.55 -0.85
CA SER A 575 8.04 -3.40 -1.57
C SER A 575 7.33 -2.08 -1.35
N TYR A 576 6.14 -2.06 -0.75
CA TYR A 576 5.32 -0.83 -0.65
C TYR A 576 6.08 0.31 0.00
N GLU A 577 6.63 0.08 1.19
CA GLU A 577 7.45 1.07 1.90
C GLU A 577 8.76 1.38 1.17
N SER A 578 9.38 0.38 0.55
CA SER A 578 10.59 0.59 -0.27
C SER A 578 10.31 1.49 -1.47
N TRP A 579 9.10 1.40 -2.06
CA TRP A 579 8.72 2.27 -3.16
C TRP A 579 8.38 3.69 -2.70
N VAL A 580 7.77 3.85 -1.53
CA VAL A 580 7.60 5.18 -0.90
C VAL A 580 8.96 5.83 -0.66
N ASP A 581 9.89 5.10 -0.04
CA ASP A 581 11.22 5.63 0.26
C ASP A 581 12.01 6.00 -1.00
N LEU A 582 11.96 5.17 -2.04
CA LEU A 582 12.61 5.45 -3.33
C LEU A 582 12.07 6.75 -3.94
N ARG A 583 10.75 6.95 -3.94
CA ARG A 583 10.10 8.14 -4.49
C ARG A 583 10.43 9.40 -3.70
N ARG A 584 10.40 9.33 -2.37
CA ARG A 584 10.57 10.48 -1.51
C ARG A 584 12.04 10.88 -1.31
N THR A 585 13.00 9.92 -1.37
CA THR A 585 14.41 10.17 -1.06
C THR A 585 15.37 9.99 -2.24
N GLY A 586 14.99 9.22 -3.25
CA GLY A 586 15.86 8.79 -4.33
C GLY A 586 16.83 7.66 -3.95
N TYR A 587 16.57 6.95 -2.85
CA TYR A 587 17.36 5.81 -2.35
C TYR A 587 16.52 4.54 -2.21
N PRO A 588 17.14 3.35 -2.34
CA PRO A 588 18.55 3.13 -2.67
C PRO A 588 18.87 3.54 -4.11
N LYS A 589 20.16 3.67 -4.44
CA LYS A 589 20.57 3.84 -5.84
C LYS A 589 20.40 2.54 -6.58
N LEU A 590 19.56 2.56 -7.61
CA LEU A 590 19.23 1.42 -8.46
C LEU A 590 19.76 1.63 -9.88
N PHE A 591 19.88 0.56 -10.65
CA PHE A 591 20.21 0.69 -12.06
C PHE A 591 19.09 1.43 -12.80
N PRO A 592 19.42 2.30 -13.77
CA PRO A 592 18.42 2.89 -14.64
C PRO A 592 17.61 1.81 -15.36
N ILE A 593 16.31 2.02 -15.49
CA ILE A 593 15.41 1.14 -16.23
C ILE A 593 15.72 1.30 -17.72
N LEU A 594 15.95 0.19 -18.43
CA LEU A 594 16.44 0.21 -19.82
C LEU A 594 15.43 0.75 -20.82
N ASN A 595 14.17 0.36 -20.66
CA ASN A 595 13.06 0.87 -21.46
C ASN A 595 11.89 1.23 -20.54
N THR A 596 11.25 2.33 -20.88
CA THR A 596 10.05 2.78 -20.18
C THR A 596 9.01 3.16 -21.20
N GLU A 597 7.81 2.64 -21.06
CA GLU A 597 6.63 3.13 -21.77
C GLU A 597 5.81 3.99 -20.85
N HIS A 598 5.60 5.24 -21.25
CA HIS A 598 4.65 6.12 -20.61
C HIS A 598 3.32 6.05 -21.33
N SER A 599 2.23 6.00 -20.58
CA SER A 599 0.89 5.98 -21.16
C SER A 599 0.55 7.26 -21.91
N ASP A 600 1.23 8.37 -21.60
CA ASP A 600 1.08 9.67 -22.26
C ASP A 600 2.02 9.86 -23.47
N GLY A 601 2.89 8.89 -23.76
CA GLY A 601 3.83 8.94 -24.87
C GLY A 601 4.97 9.94 -24.72
N THR A 602 5.16 10.55 -23.54
CA THR A 602 6.18 11.58 -23.31
C THR A 602 7.60 11.04 -23.27
N ILE A 603 7.75 9.75 -22.94
CA ILE A 603 9.03 9.04 -22.96
C ILE A 603 8.84 7.74 -23.75
N LYS A 604 9.68 7.56 -24.76
CA LYS A 604 9.65 6.35 -25.62
C LYS A 604 10.78 5.40 -25.26
N PRO A 605 10.63 4.11 -25.54
CA PRO A 605 11.73 3.16 -25.40
C PRO A 605 13.00 3.68 -26.08
N GLY A 606 14.13 3.62 -25.36
CA GLY A 606 15.42 4.12 -25.86
C GLY A 606 15.65 5.63 -25.73
N ASP A 607 14.72 6.40 -25.14
CA ASP A 607 14.95 7.81 -24.86
C ASP A 607 16.04 7.96 -23.78
N PRO A 608 17.12 8.73 -24.01
CA PRO A 608 18.17 8.96 -23.02
C PRO A 608 17.67 9.53 -21.69
N LYS A 609 16.55 10.25 -21.66
CA LYS A 609 15.92 10.80 -20.45
C LYS A 609 15.39 9.72 -19.52
N VAL A 610 15.13 8.53 -20.04
CA VAL A 610 14.63 7.39 -19.29
C VAL A 610 15.68 6.77 -18.38
N GLN A 611 16.95 6.98 -18.68
CA GLN A 611 18.08 6.41 -17.95
C GLN A 611 18.49 7.22 -16.70
N THR A 612 17.72 8.21 -16.32
CA THR A 612 17.97 8.99 -15.09
C THR A 612 17.21 8.40 -13.91
N ALA A 613 17.78 8.49 -12.72
CA ALA A 613 17.14 8.08 -11.48
C ALA A 613 15.79 8.80 -11.21
N ASP A 614 15.53 9.88 -11.94
CA ASP A 614 14.32 10.71 -11.82
C ASP A 614 13.11 10.11 -12.57
N ASN A 615 13.33 9.15 -13.47
CA ASN A 615 12.29 8.52 -14.28
C ASN A 615 11.78 7.22 -13.66
N ILE A 616 11.40 7.27 -12.40
CA ILE A 616 10.73 6.16 -11.72
C ILE A 616 9.22 6.40 -11.70
N MET A 617 8.46 5.30 -11.64
CA MET A 617 7.03 5.38 -11.46
C MET A 617 6.68 6.06 -10.12
N ARG A 618 5.80 7.08 -10.16
CA ARG A 618 5.44 7.91 -9.01
C ARG A 618 4.11 7.52 -8.37
N ARG A 619 3.22 6.91 -9.13
CA ARG A 619 1.92 6.40 -8.66
C ARG A 619 1.38 5.37 -9.65
N ILE A 620 0.41 4.61 -9.24
CA ILE A 620 -0.41 3.79 -10.12
C ILE A 620 -1.59 4.64 -10.59
N PRO A 621 -1.77 4.90 -11.89
CA PRO A 621 -2.93 5.61 -12.42
C PRO A 621 -4.22 4.85 -12.13
N TRP A 622 -5.33 5.56 -12.00
CA TRP A 622 -6.62 4.91 -11.87
C TRP A 622 -7.07 4.31 -13.21
N VAL A 623 -7.55 3.08 -13.15
CA VAL A 623 -8.17 2.40 -14.29
C VAL A 623 -9.65 2.24 -13.98
N PRO A 624 -10.55 3.03 -14.62
CA PRO A 624 -11.97 2.96 -14.31
C PRO A 624 -12.58 1.63 -14.73
N ASP A 625 -13.45 1.06 -13.90
CA ASP A 625 -14.20 -0.14 -14.22
C ASP A 625 -15.33 0.14 -15.23
N ASP A 626 -15.93 1.32 -15.15
CA ASP A 626 -17.07 1.74 -15.95
C ASP A 626 -17.09 3.26 -16.21
N SER A 627 -18.09 3.73 -16.91
CA SER A 627 -18.25 5.14 -17.22
C SER A 627 -18.44 6.01 -15.99
N ARG A 628 -19.10 5.51 -14.96
CA ARG A 628 -19.37 6.24 -13.72
C ARG A 628 -18.10 6.40 -12.89
N THR A 629 -17.32 5.33 -12.70
CA THR A 629 -16.01 5.42 -12.05
C THR A 629 -15.11 6.41 -12.76
N LYS A 630 -15.19 6.46 -14.09
CA LYS A 630 -14.48 7.47 -14.89
C LYS A 630 -14.96 8.89 -14.63
N GLU A 631 -16.26 9.09 -14.47
CA GLU A 631 -16.84 10.39 -14.09
C GLU A 631 -16.37 10.79 -12.70
N ASP A 632 -16.43 9.91 -11.70
CA ASP A 632 -15.96 10.18 -10.34
C ASP A 632 -14.47 10.57 -10.31
N ILE A 633 -13.62 9.88 -11.08
CA ILE A 633 -12.19 10.21 -11.22
C ILE A 633 -12.02 11.62 -11.83
N ASN A 634 -12.74 11.93 -12.90
CA ASN A 634 -12.61 13.22 -13.58
C ASN A 634 -13.17 14.38 -12.74
N ASP A 635 -14.29 14.17 -12.06
CA ASP A 635 -15.02 15.21 -11.34
C ASP A 635 -14.43 15.49 -9.96
N THR A 636 -13.84 14.48 -9.30
CA THR A 636 -13.33 14.61 -7.94
C THR A 636 -11.87 14.13 -7.78
N GLY A 637 -11.47 13.03 -8.42
CA GLY A 637 -10.14 12.46 -8.27
C GLY A 637 -9.02 13.34 -8.81
N ILE A 638 -9.12 13.79 -10.06
CA ILE A 638 -8.14 14.70 -10.67
C ILE A 638 -8.10 16.06 -9.96
N PRO A 639 -9.22 16.68 -9.60
CA PRO A 639 -9.22 17.88 -8.75
C PRO A 639 -8.51 17.69 -7.42
N ALA A 640 -8.80 16.60 -6.67
CA ALA A 640 -8.13 16.30 -5.41
C ALA A 640 -6.62 16.12 -5.59
N LEU A 641 -6.19 15.39 -6.62
CA LEU A 641 -4.78 15.22 -6.95
C LEU A 641 -4.11 16.55 -7.32
N SER A 642 -4.82 17.44 -8.05
CA SER A 642 -4.32 18.77 -8.43
C SER A 642 -4.11 19.67 -7.21
N GLU A 643 -5.03 19.62 -6.26
CA GLU A 643 -4.91 20.39 -5.02
C GLU A 643 -3.77 19.90 -4.13
N ASP A 644 -3.63 18.58 -3.99
CA ASP A 644 -2.58 17.96 -3.19
C ASP A 644 -1.17 18.34 -3.69
N THR A 645 -0.98 18.40 -4.98
CA THR A 645 0.35 18.56 -5.58
C THR A 645 0.65 19.98 -6.07
N ASN A 646 -0.30 20.90 -5.94
CA ASN A 646 -0.24 22.24 -6.55
C ASN A 646 -0.01 22.22 -8.08
N ASN A 647 -0.21 21.08 -8.71
CA ASN A 647 -0.06 20.87 -10.14
C ASN A 647 -1.46 21.00 -10.81
N LYS A 648 -1.74 22.13 -11.45
CA LYS A 648 -3.07 22.45 -11.97
C LYS A 648 -3.08 22.62 -13.49
N PRO A 649 -3.78 21.74 -14.23
CA PRO A 649 -4.38 20.50 -13.75
C PRO A 649 -3.34 19.38 -13.59
N ALA A 650 -3.51 18.53 -12.58
CA ALA A 650 -2.79 17.27 -12.51
C ALA A 650 -3.23 16.34 -13.63
N THR A 651 -2.37 15.40 -13.98
CA THR A 651 -2.67 14.36 -14.97
C THR A 651 -2.72 13.00 -14.29
N ASP A 652 -3.70 12.18 -14.66
CA ASP A 652 -3.79 10.80 -14.17
C ASP A 652 -2.76 9.91 -14.88
N THR A 653 -1.49 10.14 -14.59
CA THR A 653 -0.36 9.40 -15.17
C THR A 653 0.53 8.81 -14.08
N GLN A 654 1.31 7.80 -14.43
CA GLN A 654 2.28 7.18 -13.53
C GLN A 654 3.44 8.12 -13.13
N MET A 655 3.59 9.26 -13.79
CA MET A 655 4.64 10.25 -13.48
C MET A 655 4.16 11.35 -12.53
N GLN A 656 2.87 11.41 -12.24
CA GLN A 656 2.31 12.41 -11.35
C GLN A 656 2.74 12.12 -9.90
N ARG A 657 3.43 13.10 -9.27
CA ARG A 657 3.83 13.00 -7.86
C ARG A 657 2.60 13.06 -6.94
N LEU A 658 2.73 12.52 -5.74
CA LEU A 658 1.73 12.60 -4.67
C LEU A 658 2.04 13.74 -3.70
N TRP A 659 1.11 14.06 -2.81
CA TRP A 659 1.23 15.14 -1.82
C TRP A 659 2.56 15.13 -1.07
N TRP A 660 3.00 13.98 -0.57
CA TRP A 660 4.24 13.84 0.20
C TRP A 660 5.49 13.67 -0.70
N ASP A 661 5.32 13.35 -1.98
CA ASP A 661 6.43 13.15 -2.95
C ASP A 661 6.86 14.49 -3.57
N VAL A 662 7.39 15.37 -2.75
CA VAL A 662 7.85 16.70 -3.20
C VAL A 662 9.24 16.64 -3.83
N ASP A 663 9.41 17.40 -4.90
CA ASP A 663 10.70 17.61 -5.55
C ASP A 663 11.52 18.66 -4.79
N ALA A 664 12.13 18.23 -3.70
CA ALA A 664 12.93 19.05 -2.81
C ALA A 664 14.10 18.24 -2.24
N PRO A 665 15.19 18.87 -1.79
CA PRO A 665 16.27 18.19 -1.07
C PRO A 665 15.76 17.41 0.14
N ASN A 666 16.50 16.37 0.52
CA ASN A 666 16.11 15.54 1.67
C ASN A 666 16.26 16.26 3.02
N PHE A 667 17.12 17.32 3.07
CA PHE A 667 17.39 18.13 4.26
C PHE A 667 17.42 19.62 3.94
#